data_c9da3387ce475e5a62118ed7ae1f181a
#
_entry.id   c9da3387ce475e5a62118ed7ae1f181a
#
_cell.length_a   1.000
_cell.length_b   1.000
_cell.length_c   1.000
_cell.angle_alpha   90.00
_cell.angle_beta   90.00
_cell.angle_gamma   90.00
#
_symmetry.space_group_name_H-M   'P 1'
#
loop_
_entity.id
_entity.type
_entity.pdbx_description
1 polymer ?
#
loop_
_entity_poly.entity_id
_entity_poly.type
_entity_poly.pdbx_seq_one_letter_code
_entity_poly.pdbx_strand_id
1 'polypeptide(L)'
;MGKLWYEQPAVEWEEALPIGNGRMGAMVYGGTDCERIQLNEESMWYGGKVNRINPDFRENLPKVRAYLDAGEISKAERLMDKAMSGCPDSMHPYQVLGDISFYFGGIQRDEVTDYKRTLDLDRAVVTTEFTCRGTVYRREVFATRPGDCIVMRFTAEGEGTVDFTARMRRGKFFDGVGSCGDDGIELYGNLGKGGIDFSMLLRAEVKGSGKVTTLGETLNAEGAKEVLLYFSADTTYHYTKEELDARVQSYSNAHSAVMTGDGSACSGDNLLYSGDGSARFCDDTLCPGEKNFLDCAGDRELPEYERADYLHQAALQALLHEKNDSNVRKCEEKGYSELLREHIADYGGLYNRFVFELEGAEAFDCMPTDQRLEQAKTGKPDVGLSKLLFDFGRYLTIACSREDGLPSTLQGLWNKDFTPAWDSKYTININTEMNYWHVESCHLSECHLPLFGLLDKVRKTGRRTARDMYGCRGFVAHHNTDINGDSAPQDIWYPGSYWTMGGAWLSTHLWTHYLYTKDEKFLKKAFPVLLESALFFVDFLIERDGFLVTSPSVSPENSYRLPNGESGACCIGATMDNQILRHLFTDCLKAWRALGEQVPEGCEVEGVESIPELIRQIEDCRSRLIPNRISESGRIMEWQQDYEEVEPGHRHISHLYGLYPGGEITVDGTPELAEAARRTLEYRLSHGGGHTGWSRAWIMNHYASLRDGETAYENIEKMLEQSTYPNLFDRHPPFQIDGNFGACAAMSGMLAQSNEERTVLLPALPDAWKTGSVKGLCLVGNAELSMTWREGKLTGAVIMAHSDYDAYVIYGTEKKEVSLKAGESMELQFANAS
;
A
#
# COMPACT_ATOMS: atom_id res chain seq x y z
N MET A 1 -9.54 4.51 23.68
CA MET A 1 -9.84 3.49 22.68
C MET A 1 -10.26 4.19 21.39
N GLY A 2 -9.48 4.03 20.30
CA GLY A 2 -9.72 4.74 19.05
C GLY A 2 -10.95 4.22 18.32
N LYS A 3 -11.91 5.09 18.03
CA LYS A 3 -13.12 4.75 17.27
C LYS A 3 -13.47 5.85 16.30
N LEU A 4 -13.73 5.47 15.05
CA LEU A 4 -14.45 6.31 14.12
C LEU A 4 -15.95 5.98 14.26
N TRP A 5 -16.79 6.98 14.45
CA TRP A 5 -18.22 6.71 14.55
C TRP A 5 -19.07 7.86 14.01
N TYR A 6 -20.30 7.54 13.59
CA TYR A 6 -21.21 8.42 12.86
C TYR A 6 -22.65 8.13 13.23
N GLU A 7 -23.51 9.14 13.14
CA GLU A 7 -24.96 9.08 13.44
C GLU A 7 -25.82 8.91 12.18
N GLN A 8 -25.20 8.67 11.02
CA GLN A 8 -25.90 8.46 9.75
C GLN A 8 -25.17 7.48 8.85
N PRO A 9 -25.89 6.77 7.96
CA PRO A 9 -25.30 5.95 6.91
C PRO A 9 -24.37 6.75 6.01
N ALA A 10 -23.37 6.09 5.43
CA ALA A 10 -22.58 6.68 4.35
C ALA A 10 -23.40 6.78 3.06
N VAL A 11 -23.29 7.91 2.40
CA VAL A 11 -23.85 8.15 1.06
C VAL A 11 -22.74 8.04 0.02
N GLU A 12 -21.63 8.72 0.28
CA GLU A 12 -20.46 8.71 -0.59
C GLU A 12 -19.44 7.63 -0.12
N TRP A 13 -18.60 7.21 -1.05
CA TRP A 13 -17.57 6.20 -0.76
C TRP A 13 -16.58 6.67 0.32
N GLU A 14 -16.24 7.94 0.31
CA GLU A 14 -15.32 8.60 1.22
C GLU A 14 -15.92 8.82 2.64
N GLU A 15 -17.15 8.36 2.85
CA GLU A 15 -17.81 8.31 4.17
C GLU A 15 -17.87 6.87 4.71
N ALA A 16 -17.76 5.86 3.82
CA ALA A 16 -17.82 4.46 4.21
C ALA A 16 -16.60 4.04 5.03
N LEU A 17 -16.75 3.00 5.85
CA LEU A 17 -15.72 2.52 6.76
C LEU A 17 -14.90 1.38 6.15
N PRO A 18 -13.58 1.53 6.06
CA PRO A 18 -12.70 0.51 5.49
C PRO A 18 -12.48 -0.66 6.45
N ILE A 19 -12.49 -1.88 5.93
CA ILE A 19 -11.96 -3.08 6.58
C ILE A 19 -11.00 -3.79 5.64
N GLY A 20 -10.07 -4.58 6.19
CA GLY A 20 -9.14 -5.37 5.38
C GLY A 20 -8.34 -6.38 6.21
N ASN A 21 -7.84 -7.40 5.52
CA ASN A 21 -6.99 -8.45 6.10
C ASN A 21 -5.60 -8.54 5.44
N GLY A 22 -5.23 -7.54 4.65
CA GLY A 22 -4.01 -7.49 3.83
C GLY A 22 -4.21 -8.01 2.41
N ARG A 23 -5.19 -8.88 2.16
CA ARG A 23 -5.50 -9.46 0.83
C ARG A 23 -6.86 -9.01 0.32
N MET A 24 -7.91 -9.16 1.11
CA MET A 24 -9.25 -8.68 0.82
C MET A 24 -9.59 -7.46 1.67
N GLY A 25 -10.25 -6.49 1.06
CA GLY A 25 -10.77 -5.31 1.73
C GLY A 25 -12.18 -4.99 1.33
N ALA A 26 -12.86 -4.20 2.17
CA ALA A 26 -14.17 -3.69 1.84
C ALA A 26 -14.41 -2.30 2.43
N MET A 27 -15.34 -1.58 1.80
CA MET A 27 -15.92 -0.34 2.31
C MET A 27 -17.36 -0.61 2.76
N VAL A 28 -17.62 -0.44 4.06
CA VAL A 28 -18.93 -0.70 4.69
C VAL A 28 -19.70 0.61 4.84
N TYR A 29 -20.85 0.71 4.18
CA TYR A 29 -21.64 1.95 4.14
C TYR A 29 -22.54 2.14 5.37
N GLY A 30 -22.96 1.05 5.99
CA GLY A 30 -23.87 1.11 7.15
C GLY A 30 -25.31 1.53 6.77
N GLY A 31 -25.76 1.19 5.57
CA GLY A 31 -27.13 1.48 5.13
C GLY A 31 -28.19 0.74 5.96
N THR A 32 -29.40 1.25 6.08
CA THR A 32 -30.45 0.64 6.89
C THR A 32 -31.36 -0.30 6.09
N ASP A 33 -32.12 0.25 5.16
CA ASP A 33 -33.00 -0.46 4.22
C ASP A 33 -32.25 -1.06 3.03
N CYS A 34 -31.10 -0.49 2.69
CA CYS A 34 -30.18 -1.00 1.69
C CYS A 34 -28.76 -0.87 2.23
N GLU A 35 -28.08 -2.00 2.45
CA GLU A 35 -26.65 -2.02 2.80
C GLU A 35 -25.84 -2.27 1.55
N ARG A 36 -24.71 -1.58 1.42
CA ARG A 36 -23.71 -1.79 0.39
C ARG A 36 -22.37 -2.11 1.03
N ILE A 37 -21.72 -3.15 0.55
CA ILE A 37 -20.34 -3.51 0.89
C ILE A 37 -19.56 -3.56 -0.41
N GLN A 38 -18.75 -2.53 -0.66
CA GLN A 38 -17.88 -2.50 -1.82
C GLN A 38 -16.60 -3.27 -1.52
N LEU A 39 -16.15 -4.11 -2.44
CA LEU A 39 -15.14 -5.14 -2.26
C LEU A 39 -13.88 -4.86 -3.07
N ASN A 40 -12.74 -5.19 -2.49
CA ASN A 40 -11.44 -5.21 -3.16
C ASN A 40 -10.69 -6.51 -2.84
N GLU A 41 -9.79 -6.89 -3.74
CA GLU A 41 -8.80 -7.94 -3.57
C GLU A 41 -7.47 -7.45 -4.18
N GLU A 42 -6.36 -7.73 -3.53
CA GLU A 42 -5.05 -7.09 -3.82
C GLU A 42 -4.51 -7.34 -5.24
N SER A 43 -4.89 -8.44 -5.87
CA SER A 43 -4.40 -8.86 -7.19
C SER A 43 -5.33 -8.51 -8.35
N MET A 44 -6.40 -7.76 -8.12
CA MET A 44 -7.37 -7.36 -9.14
C MET A 44 -6.80 -6.30 -10.11
N TRP A 45 -5.82 -6.69 -10.90
CA TRP A 45 -5.18 -5.82 -11.89
C TRP A 45 -5.59 -6.21 -13.31
N TYR A 46 -5.94 -5.21 -14.13
CA TYR A 46 -6.36 -5.42 -15.51
C TYR A 46 -5.20 -5.89 -16.38
N GLY A 47 -5.46 -6.85 -17.28
CA GLY A 47 -4.56 -7.28 -18.34
C GLY A 47 -3.40 -8.16 -17.88
N GLY A 48 -2.74 -8.76 -18.84
CA GLY A 48 -1.58 -9.61 -18.64
C GLY A 48 -0.26 -8.86 -18.76
N LYS A 49 0.85 -9.57 -18.50
CA LYS A 49 2.19 -9.03 -18.62
C LYS A 49 2.51 -8.56 -20.03
N VAL A 50 2.94 -7.33 -20.20
CA VAL A 50 3.32 -6.71 -21.47
C VAL A 50 4.81 -6.41 -21.49
N ASN A 51 5.45 -6.59 -22.66
CA ASN A 51 6.80 -6.12 -22.89
C ASN A 51 6.73 -4.65 -23.38
N ARG A 52 7.17 -3.73 -22.55
CA ARG A 52 7.13 -2.30 -22.85
C ARG A 52 8.51 -1.68 -23.20
N ILE A 53 9.51 -2.51 -23.48
CA ILE A 53 10.82 -2.03 -23.95
C ILE A 53 10.64 -1.28 -25.26
N ASN A 54 11.01 -0.01 -25.29
CA ASN A 54 11.03 0.79 -26.51
C ASN A 54 12.32 0.46 -27.30
N PRO A 55 12.23 -0.06 -28.54
CA PRO A 55 13.40 -0.47 -29.31
C PRO A 55 14.29 0.72 -29.74
N ASP A 56 13.72 1.92 -29.81
CA ASP A 56 14.42 3.12 -30.29
C ASP A 56 15.16 3.87 -29.18
N PHE A 57 14.93 3.49 -27.91
CA PHE A 57 15.47 4.19 -26.76
C PHE A 57 16.99 4.30 -26.77
N ARG A 58 17.65 3.15 -26.87
CA ARG A 58 19.12 3.04 -26.76
C ARG A 58 19.87 3.84 -27.80
N GLU A 59 19.37 3.85 -29.05
CA GLU A 59 19.99 4.60 -30.14
C GLU A 59 19.87 6.13 -29.96
N ASN A 60 18.76 6.57 -29.32
CA ASN A 60 18.46 7.99 -29.18
C ASN A 60 18.97 8.60 -27.87
N LEU A 61 19.35 7.80 -26.87
CA LEU A 61 19.92 8.29 -25.61
C LEU A 61 21.14 9.22 -25.80
N PRO A 62 22.14 8.90 -26.65
CA PRO A 62 23.25 9.82 -26.90
C PRO A 62 22.83 11.14 -27.56
N LYS A 63 21.79 11.13 -28.40
CA LYS A 63 21.27 12.35 -29.04
C LYS A 63 20.56 13.25 -28.01
N VAL A 64 19.79 12.65 -27.09
CA VAL A 64 19.16 13.39 -25.98
C VAL A 64 20.23 14.04 -25.11
N ARG A 65 21.26 13.30 -24.71
CA ARG A 65 22.41 13.83 -23.97
C ARG A 65 23.06 15.00 -24.68
N ALA A 66 23.29 14.91 -25.99
CA ALA A 66 23.89 15.98 -26.77
C ALA A 66 23.00 17.25 -26.82
N TYR A 67 21.67 17.09 -26.91
CA TYR A 67 20.75 18.24 -26.81
C TYR A 67 20.76 18.87 -25.41
N LEU A 68 20.77 18.09 -24.36
CA LEU A 68 20.86 18.60 -22.98
C LEU A 68 22.20 19.34 -22.76
N ASP A 69 23.31 18.81 -23.24
CA ASP A 69 24.63 19.45 -23.17
C ASP A 69 24.69 20.77 -23.94
N ALA A 70 23.97 20.86 -25.04
CA ALA A 70 23.85 22.09 -25.83
C ALA A 70 22.84 23.12 -25.26
N GLY A 71 22.12 22.78 -24.16
CA GLY A 71 21.04 23.61 -23.62
C GLY A 71 19.77 23.63 -24.48
N GLU A 72 19.62 22.71 -25.43
CA GLU A 72 18.48 22.60 -26.34
C GLU A 72 17.35 21.74 -25.72
N ILE A 73 16.86 22.15 -24.54
CA ILE A 73 15.94 21.36 -23.70
C ILE A 73 14.69 20.93 -24.47
N SER A 74 14.01 21.85 -25.14
CA SER A 74 12.80 21.54 -25.92
C SER A 74 13.03 20.53 -27.06
N LYS A 75 14.26 20.40 -27.58
CA LYS A 75 14.59 19.35 -28.55
C LYS A 75 14.82 18.01 -27.88
N ALA A 76 15.48 18.01 -26.71
CA ALA A 76 15.67 16.80 -25.91
C ALA A 76 14.31 16.22 -25.53
N GLU A 77 13.42 17.01 -24.94
CA GLU A 77 12.08 16.59 -24.52
C GLU A 77 11.25 16.02 -25.67
N ARG A 78 11.23 16.69 -26.83
CA ARG A 78 10.52 16.18 -28.02
C ARG A 78 11.07 14.87 -28.57
N LEU A 79 12.37 14.61 -28.39
CA LEU A 79 12.95 13.34 -28.78
C LEU A 79 12.65 12.25 -27.74
N MET A 80 12.68 12.61 -26.46
CA MET A 80 12.33 11.69 -25.35
C MET A 80 10.88 11.21 -25.46
N ASP A 81 9.93 12.12 -25.72
CA ASP A 81 8.54 11.82 -25.99
C ASP A 81 8.35 10.68 -27.03
N LYS A 82 9.11 10.73 -28.11
CA LYS A 82 9.00 9.78 -29.22
C LYS A 82 9.76 8.47 -28.99
N ALA A 83 10.90 8.54 -28.36
CA ALA A 83 11.86 7.44 -28.35
C ALA A 83 12.18 6.87 -26.97
N MET A 84 11.75 7.52 -25.88
CA MET A 84 12.19 7.13 -24.55
C MET A 84 11.06 6.68 -23.62
N SER A 85 9.78 6.80 -23.97
CA SER A 85 8.68 6.19 -23.24
C SER A 85 8.60 4.67 -23.47
N GLY A 86 7.94 3.96 -22.58
CA GLY A 86 7.60 2.55 -22.82
C GLY A 86 6.70 2.42 -24.06
N CYS A 87 6.68 1.25 -24.70
CA CYS A 87 5.89 1.00 -25.90
C CYS A 87 5.11 -0.32 -25.74
N PRO A 88 3.79 -0.24 -25.46
CA PRO A 88 2.91 0.93 -25.30
C PRO A 88 3.31 1.83 -24.09
N ASP A 89 2.84 3.06 -24.12
CA ASP A 89 3.18 4.10 -23.14
C ASP A 89 2.38 4.05 -21.83
N SER A 90 1.46 3.11 -21.69
CA SER A 90 0.58 2.96 -20.53
C SER A 90 0.81 1.64 -19.78
N MET A 91 0.63 1.66 -18.48
CA MET A 91 0.56 0.48 -17.60
C MET A 91 -0.89 0.15 -17.28
N HIS A 92 -1.13 -1.03 -16.71
CA HIS A 92 -2.46 -1.50 -16.37
C HIS A 92 -2.91 -1.00 -14.98
N PRO A 93 -4.23 -0.73 -14.79
CA PRO A 93 -4.77 -0.26 -13.53
C PRO A 93 -5.07 -1.39 -12.55
N TYR A 94 -4.99 -1.06 -11.25
CA TYR A 94 -5.64 -1.80 -10.18
C TYR A 94 -7.15 -1.54 -10.22
N GLN A 95 -8.00 -2.56 -10.03
CA GLN A 95 -9.44 -2.48 -10.21
C GLN A 95 -10.22 -2.88 -8.95
N VAL A 96 -11.45 -2.34 -8.85
CA VAL A 96 -12.44 -2.82 -7.88
C VAL A 96 -12.78 -4.30 -8.12
N LEU A 97 -13.03 -5.06 -7.05
CA LEU A 97 -13.52 -6.44 -7.16
C LEU A 97 -15.02 -6.47 -7.50
N GLY A 98 -15.83 -5.68 -6.82
CA GLY A 98 -17.27 -5.59 -7.02
C GLY A 98 -18.00 -5.09 -5.77
N ASP A 99 -19.31 -5.33 -5.72
CA ASP A 99 -20.18 -4.94 -4.61
C ASP A 99 -21.08 -6.08 -4.18
N ILE A 100 -21.37 -6.15 -2.87
CA ILE A 100 -22.53 -6.86 -2.34
C ILE A 100 -23.57 -5.82 -1.92
N SER A 101 -24.80 -5.98 -2.39
CA SER A 101 -25.94 -5.15 -2.00
C SER A 101 -26.99 -5.99 -1.31
N PHE A 102 -27.42 -5.57 -0.13
CA PHE A 102 -28.49 -6.19 0.66
C PHE A 102 -29.72 -5.28 0.69
N TYR A 103 -30.88 -5.79 0.32
CA TYR A 103 -32.15 -5.07 0.32
C TYR A 103 -33.06 -5.65 1.41
N PHE A 104 -33.36 -4.85 2.45
CA PHE A 104 -34.12 -5.24 3.63
C PHE A 104 -35.57 -4.78 3.50
N GLY A 105 -36.49 -5.66 3.12
CA GLY A 105 -37.88 -5.31 2.86
C GLY A 105 -38.70 -4.90 4.10
N GLY A 106 -38.26 -5.25 5.31
CA GLY A 106 -38.93 -4.95 6.58
C GLY A 106 -38.53 -3.64 7.24
N ILE A 107 -37.49 -2.97 6.75
CA ILE A 107 -36.95 -1.74 7.35
C ILE A 107 -37.39 -0.54 6.51
N GLN A 108 -38.03 0.45 7.18
CA GLN A 108 -38.40 1.72 6.58
C GLN A 108 -37.44 2.81 7.08
N ARG A 109 -36.80 3.52 6.18
CA ARG A 109 -35.74 4.51 6.49
C ARG A 109 -36.26 5.64 7.42
N ASP A 110 -37.48 6.07 7.22
CA ASP A 110 -38.13 7.14 7.99
C ASP A 110 -38.59 6.70 9.40
N GLU A 111 -38.58 5.40 9.70
CA GLU A 111 -38.89 4.83 11.01
C GLU A 111 -37.65 4.40 11.80
N VAL A 112 -36.45 4.68 11.27
CA VAL A 112 -35.18 4.38 11.93
C VAL A 112 -34.84 5.42 12.97
N THR A 113 -34.52 4.97 14.18
CA THR A 113 -34.02 5.77 15.30
C THR A 113 -32.74 5.16 15.87
N ASP A 114 -32.04 5.91 16.75
CA ASP A 114 -30.85 5.48 17.49
C ASP A 114 -29.77 4.91 16.61
N TYR A 115 -29.61 5.47 15.40
CA TYR A 115 -28.63 5.00 14.44
C TYR A 115 -27.21 5.33 14.89
N LYS A 116 -26.33 4.32 14.79
CA LYS A 116 -24.88 4.47 14.98
C LYS A 116 -24.10 3.47 14.14
N ARG A 117 -23.09 3.95 13.39
CA ARG A 117 -22.06 3.10 12.79
C ARG A 117 -20.70 3.43 13.37
N THR A 118 -19.88 2.40 13.58
CA THR A 118 -18.60 2.53 14.27
C THR A 118 -17.56 1.60 13.64
N LEU A 119 -16.34 2.11 13.43
CA LEU A 119 -15.14 1.28 13.26
C LEU A 119 -14.37 1.31 14.58
N ASP A 120 -14.27 0.17 15.22
CA ASP A 120 -13.49 -0.04 16.45
C ASP A 120 -12.06 -0.41 16.07
N LEU A 121 -11.12 0.50 16.29
CA LEU A 121 -9.71 0.30 15.92
C LEU A 121 -8.99 -0.72 16.82
N ASP A 122 -9.47 -0.98 18.03
CA ASP A 122 -8.88 -2.00 18.90
C ASP A 122 -9.24 -3.42 18.46
N ARG A 123 -10.36 -3.57 17.74
CA ARG A 123 -10.91 -4.86 17.31
C ARG A 123 -10.90 -5.05 15.78
N ALA A 124 -10.68 -3.98 15.02
CA ALA A 124 -10.83 -3.96 13.56
C ALA A 124 -12.20 -4.48 13.08
N VAL A 125 -13.28 -4.03 13.74
CA VAL A 125 -14.67 -4.44 13.46
C VAL A 125 -15.51 -3.21 13.16
N VAL A 126 -16.26 -3.26 12.07
CA VAL A 126 -17.31 -2.29 11.77
C VAL A 126 -18.64 -2.78 12.35
N THR A 127 -19.32 -1.92 13.09
CA THR A 127 -20.64 -2.19 13.65
C THR A 127 -21.62 -1.12 13.17
N THR A 128 -22.79 -1.53 12.69
CA THR A 128 -23.93 -0.66 12.41
C THR A 128 -25.10 -1.10 13.31
N GLU A 129 -25.63 -0.18 14.10
CA GLU A 129 -26.75 -0.45 15.04
C GLU A 129 -27.83 0.62 14.86
N PHE A 130 -29.09 0.22 14.87
CA PHE A 130 -30.23 1.11 14.78
C PHE A 130 -31.50 0.42 15.25
N THR A 131 -32.51 1.23 15.61
CA THR A 131 -33.85 0.75 16.00
C THR A 131 -34.85 1.04 14.89
N CYS A 132 -35.67 0.05 14.52
CA CYS A 132 -36.81 0.24 13.61
C CYS A 132 -38.04 -0.52 14.17
N ARG A 133 -39.16 0.15 14.39
CA ARG A 133 -40.43 -0.43 14.93
C ARG A 133 -40.21 -1.23 16.21
N GLY A 134 -39.35 -0.74 17.11
CA GLY A 134 -39.05 -1.39 18.38
C GLY A 134 -38.16 -2.62 18.32
N THR A 135 -37.60 -2.92 17.13
CA THR A 135 -36.58 -3.96 16.94
C THR A 135 -35.21 -3.30 16.79
N VAL A 136 -34.24 -3.74 17.55
CA VAL A 136 -32.83 -3.34 17.41
C VAL A 136 -32.16 -4.25 16.39
N TYR A 137 -31.65 -3.63 15.32
CA TYR A 137 -30.87 -4.29 14.30
C TYR A 137 -29.39 -3.99 14.53
N ARG A 138 -28.58 -5.04 14.51
CA ARG A 138 -27.12 -4.91 14.62
C ARG A 138 -26.45 -5.70 13.53
N ARG A 139 -25.49 -5.06 12.84
CA ARG A 139 -24.65 -5.64 11.80
C ARG A 139 -23.19 -5.46 12.19
N GLU A 140 -22.45 -6.55 12.20
CA GLU A 140 -21.00 -6.55 12.48
C GLU A 140 -20.28 -7.11 11.25
N VAL A 141 -19.23 -6.42 10.81
CA VAL A 141 -18.45 -6.79 9.62
C VAL A 141 -16.96 -6.67 9.93
N PHE A 142 -16.20 -7.72 9.62
CA PHE A 142 -14.74 -7.71 9.72
C PHE A 142 -14.09 -8.61 8.67
N ALA A 143 -12.86 -8.29 8.29
CA ALA A 143 -12.04 -9.10 7.39
C ALA A 143 -11.00 -9.85 8.21
N THR A 144 -11.11 -11.18 8.27
CA THR A 144 -10.23 -12.02 9.10
C THR A 144 -9.07 -12.59 8.29
N ARG A 145 -7.82 -12.40 8.76
CA ARG A 145 -6.63 -12.99 8.14
C ARG A 145 -6.56 -14.49 8.37
N PRO A 146 -6.73 -15.02 9.61
CA PRO A 146 -6.70 -16.47 9.86
C PRO A 146 -7.80 -17.27 9.16
N GLY A 147 -8.95 -16.63 8.87
CA GLY A 147 -10.05 -17.25 8.14
C GLY A 147 -9.99 -17.04 6.64
N ASP A 148 -9.22 -16.06 6.18
CA ASP A 148 -9.17 -15.60 4.79
C ASP A 148 -10.56 -15.33 4.19
N CYS A 149 -11.41 -14.66 4.99
CA CYS A 149 -12.80 -14.32 4.67
C CYS A 149 -13.17 -12.94 5.20
N ILE A 150 -14.19 -12.33 4.60
CA ILE A 150 -14.97 -11.26 5.21
C ILE A 150 -16.18 -11.91 5.88
N VAL A 151 -16.33 -11.68 7.17
CA VAL A 151 -17.40 -12.23 8.01
C VAL A 151 -18.38 -11.13 8.34
N MET A 152 -19.67 -11.39 8.15
CA MET A 152 -20.76 -10.49 8.47
C MET A 152 -21.77 -11.19 9.39
N ARG A 153 -22.22 -10.50 10.41
CA ARG A 153 -23.27 -10.99 11.33
C ARG A 153 -24.38 -9.98 11.40
N PHE A 154 -25.59 -10.39 11.06
CA PHE A 154 -26.80 -9.57 11.09
C PHE A 154 -27.76 -10.13 12.12
N THR A 155 -28.21 -9.31 13.06
CA THR A 155 -29.13 -9.71 14.14
C THR A 155 -30.30 -8.77 14.27
N ALA A 156 -31.44 -9.29 14.76
CA ALA A 156 -32.67 -8.55 15.09
C ALA A 156 -33.16 -8.92 16.50
N GLU A 157 -33.05 -7.97 17.43
CA GLU A 157 -33.53 -8.13 18.81
C GLU A 157 -34.89 -7.43 18.97
N GLY A 158 -35.95 -8.17 19.31
CA GLY A 158 -37.34 -7.73 19.37
C GLY A 158 -38.25 -8.61 18.55
N GLU A 159 -39.34 -8.08 18.02
CA GLU A 159 -40.33 -8.87 17.25
C GLU A 159 -39.92 -9.01 15.77
N GLY A 160 -39.20 -8.05 15.20
CA GLY A 160 -38.75 -8.10 13.81
C GLY A 160 -37.72 -9.17 13.50
N THR A 161 -37.42 -9.38 12.21
CA THR A 161 -36.55 -10.41 11.67
C THR A 161 -35.49 -9.80 10.72
N VAL A 162 -34.44 -10.52 10.49
CA VAL A 162 -33.45 -10.22 9.45
C VAL A 162 -33.98 -10.84 8.15
N ASP A 163 -34.60 -10.01 7.32
CA ASP A 163 -35.13 -10.40 6.01
C ASP A 163 -34.43 -9.57 4.93
N PHE A 164 -33.74 -10.21 4.00
CA PHE A 164 -33.05 -9.53 2.92
C PHE A 164 -32.99 -10.33 1.63
N THR A 165 -32.79 -9.60 0.53
CA THR A 165 -32.29 -10.13 -0.74
C THR A 165 -30.91 -9.56 -0.98
N ALA A 166 -29.88 -10.41 -1.11
CA ALA A 166 -28.52 -10.04 -1.45
C ALA A 166 -28.22 -10.30 -2.93
N ARG A 167 -27.39 -9.43 -3.52
CA ARG A 167 -26.84 -9.56 -4.86
C ARG A 167 -25.37 -9.19 -4.88
N MET A 168 -24.57 -9.94 -5.62
CA MET A 168 -23.22 -9.53 -6.00
C MET A 168 -23.25 -8.88 -7.39
N ARG A 169 -22.45 -7.82 -7.57
CA ARG A 169 -22.38 -7.07 -8.82
C ARG A 169 -20.99 -6.62 -9.13
N ARG A 170 -20.63 -6.71 -10.40
CA ARG A 170 -19.44 -6.10 -10.99
C ARG A 170 -19.83 -5.49 -12.33
N GLY A 171 -19.46 -4.24 -12.59
CA GLY A 171 -19.94 -3.52 -13.78
C GLY A 171 -19.28 -3.94 -15.08
N LYS A 172 -18.06 -4.53 -15.04
CA LYS A 172 -17.28 -4.93 -16.21
C LYS A 172 -16.38 -6.13 -15.89
N PHE A 173 -15.95 -6.84 -16.93
CA PHE A 173 -14.98 -7.95 -16.83
C PHE A 173 -15.45 -9.04 -15.87
N PHE A 174 -16.67 -9.51 -16.05
CA PHE A 174 -17.20 -10.70 -15.39
C PHE A 174 -17.90 -11.57 -16.46
N ASP A 175 -17.82 -12.87 -16.27
CA ASP A 175 -18.31 -13.86 -17.22
C ASP A 175 -19.63 -14.46 -16.74
N GLY A 176 -19.84 -14.56 -15.43
CA GLY A 176 -21.07 -15.08 -14.87
C GLY A 176 -21.32 -14.72 -13.43
N VAL A 177 -22.59 -14.81 -13.05
CA VAL A 177 -23.09 -14.74 -11.68
C VAL A 177 -24.28 -15.65 -11.51
N GLY A 178 -24.40 -16.34 -10.37
CA GLY A 178 -25.53 -17.24 -10.14
C GLY A 178 -25.52 -17.90 -8.78
N SER A 179 -26.54 -18.75 -8.57
CA SER A 179 -26.68 -19.55 -7.35
C SER A 179 -25.59 -20.62 -7.28
N CYS A 180 -25.00 -20.78 -6.09
CA CYS A 180 -24.05 -21.80 -5.74
C CYS A 180 -24.61 -22.58 -4.53
N GLY A 181 -25.25 -23.72 -4.77
CA GLY A 181 -26.05 -24.41 -3.78
C GLY A 181 -27.34 -23.65 -3.41
N ASP A 182 -27.96 -24.02 -2.31
CA ASP A 182 -29.18 -23.38 -1.79
C ASP A 182 -28.90 -22.18 -0.88
N ASP A 183 -27.64 -21.98 -0.49
CA ASP A 183 -27.16 -21.06 0.55
C ASP A 183 -26.12 -20.05 0.08
N GLY A 184 -25.74 -20.06 -1.22
CA GLY A 184 -24.70 -19.20 -1.74
C GLY A 184 -24.95 -18.64 -3.14
N ILE A 185 -24.23 -17.57 -3.46
CA ILE A 185 -24.11 -17.00 -4.81
C ILE A 185 -22.64 -16.78 -5.14
N GLU A 186 -22.28 -17.00 -6.41
CA GLU A 186 -20.93 -16.83 -6.91
C GLU A 186 -20.92 -15.87 -8.12
N LEU A 187 -19.86 -15.05 -8.23
CA LEU A 187 -19.56 -14.23 -9.39
C LEU A 187 -18.09 -14.43 -9.77
N TYR A 188 -17.85 -14.63 -11.08
CA TYR A 188 -16.51 -14.90 -11.61
C TYR A 188 -16.26 -14.22 -12.95
N GLY A 189 -15.00 -14.13 -13.36
CA GLY A 189 -14.62 -13.54 -14.63
C GLY A 189 -13.11 -13.48 -14.85
N ASN A 190 -12.74 -12.82 -15.96
CA ASN A 190 -11.35 -12.60 -16.36
C ASN A 190 -11.06 -11.12 -16.57
N LEU A 191 -9.88 -10.64 -16.14
CA LEU A 191 -9.46 -9.24 -16.19
C LEU A 191 -8.79 -8.85 -17.53
N GLY A 192 -9.26 -9.40 -18.63
CA GLY A 192 -8.78 -9.07 -19.97
C GLY A 192 -7.76 -10.07 -20.51
N LYS A 193 -7.36 -9.87 -21.75
CA LYS A 193 -6.51 -10.84 -22.48
C LYS A 193 -5.19 -11.11 -21.76
N GLY A 194 -4.96 -12.38 -21.40
CA GLY A 194 -3.79 -12.81 -20.64
C GLY A 194 -3.77 -12.27 -19.21
N GLY A 195 -4.90 -11.75 -18.75
CA GLY A 195 -5.11 -11.24 -17.41
C GLY A 195 -5.44 -12.34 -16.41
N ILE A 196 -5.78 -11.91 -15.23
CA ILE A 196 -6.05 -12.73 -14.05
C ILE A 196 -7.51 -13.20 -14.10
N ASP A 197 -7.76 -14.48 -13.86
CA ASP A 197 -9.10 -15.00 -13.57
C ASP A 197 -9.39 -14.83 -12.08
N PHE A 198 -10.63 -14.54 -11.75
CA PHE A 198 -11.10 -14.35 -10.38
C PHE A 198 -12.45 -15.02 -10.13
N SER A 199 -12.70 -15.39 -8.90
CA SER A 199 -14.00 -15.81 -8.40
C SER A 199 -14.24 -15.21 -7.02
N MET A 200 -15.50 -14.89 -6.72
CA MET A 200 -15.95 -14.44 -5.41
C MET A 200 -17.24 -15.18 -5.02
N LEU A 201 -17.26 -15.71 -3.81
CA LEU A 201 -18.33 -16.52 -3.24
C LEU A 201 -18.89 -15.86 -1.99
N LEU A 202 -20.20 -15.72 -1.92
CA LEU A 202 -20.95 -15.31 -0.72
C LEU A 202 -21.88 -16.43 -0.27
N ARG A 203 -21.76 -16.87 0.96
CA ARG A 203 -22.70 -17.82 1.59
C ARG A 203 -23.35 -17.25 2.84
N ALA A 204 -24.54 -17.74 3.16
CA ALA A 204 -25.30 -17.35 4.32
C ALA A 204 -25.75 -18.56 5.14
N GLU A 205 -25.66 -18.44 6.46
CA GLU A 205 -26.14 -19.42 7.44
C GLU A 205 -27.15 -18.73 8.38
N VAL A 206 -28.32 -19.30 8.55
CA VAL A 206 -29.30 -18.86 9.56
C VAL A 206 -29.03 -19.56 10.90
N LYS A 207 -28.95 -18.82 11.99
CA LYS A 207 -28.92 -19.37 13.34
C LYS A 207 -30.31 -19.31 13.96
N GLY A 208 -30.86 -20.49 14.30
CA GLY A 208 -32.20 -20.61 14.90
C GLY A 208 -33.31 -20.75 13.86
N SER A 209 -34.35 -19.91 13.97
CA SER A 209 -35.50 -19.95 13.03
C SER A 209 -35.21 -19.12 11.79
N GLY A 210 -35.88 -19.43 10.69
CA GLY A 210 -35.74 -18.78 9.41
C GLY A 210 -35.17 -19.71 8.34
N LYS A 211 -34.97 -19.21 7.16
CA LYS A 211 -34.39 -19.97 6.04
C LYS A 211 -33.54 -19.07 5.14
N VAL A 212 -32.57 -19.70 4.47
CA VAL A 212 -31.84 -19.15 3.33
C VAL A 212 -32.31 -19.86 2.07
N THR A 213 -32.38 -19.14 0.98
CA THR A 213 -32.70 -19.68 -0.36
C THR A 213 -31.99 -18.88 -1.43
N THR A 214 -31.69 -19.52 -2.54
CA THR A 214 -31.14 -18.85 -3.73
C THR A 214 -32.15 -18.88 -4.87
N LEU A 215 -32.18 -17.83 -5.69
CA LEU A 215 -32.98 -17.76 -6.88
C LEU A 215 -32.26 -16.92 -7.96
N GLY A 216 -31.82 -17.55 -9.04
CA GLY A 216 -31.05 -16.89 -10.08
C GLY A 216 -29.76 -16.28 -9.49
N GLU A 217 -29.66 -14.94 -9.47
CA GLU A 217 -28.48 -14.20 -8.95
C GLU A 217 -28.69 -13.70 -7.52
N THR A 218 -29.69 -14.20 -6.81
CA THR A 218 -30.05 -13.69 -5.47
C THR A 218 -29.88 -14.72 -4.37
N LEU A 219 -29.39 -14.25 -3.25
CA LEU A 219 -29.34 -14.95 -1.97
C LEU A 219 -30.35 -14.28 -1.03
N ASN A 220 -31.32 -15.05 -0.52
CA ASN A 220 -32.43 -14.51 0.27
C ASN A 220 -32.41 -15.13 1.66
N ALA A 221 -32.58 -14.30 2.70
CA ALA A 221 -32.88 -14.73 4.07
C ALA A 221 -34.26 -14.27 4.48
N GLU A 222 -35.05 -15.14 5.13
CA GLU A 222 -36.40 -14.87 5.57
C GLU A 222 -36.66 -15.42 6.99
N GLY A 223 -37.28 -14.61 7.83
CA GLY A 223 -37.75 -14.99 9.17
C GLY A 223 -36.62 -15.27 10.17
N ALA A 224 -35.42 -14.84 9.93
CA ALA A 224 -34.27 -15.11 10.79
C ALA A 224 -34.12 -14.09 11.91
N LYS A 225 -33.62 -14.48 13.07
CA LYS A 225 -33.16 -13.59 14.13
C LYS A 225 -31.67 -13.28 14.03
N GLU A 226 -30.92 -14.19 13.44
CA GLU A 226 -29.49 -14.08 13.22
C GLU A 226 -29.12 -14.74 11.89
N VAL A 227 -28.37 -14.00 11.08
CA VAL A 227 -27.77 -14.51 9.84
C VAL A 227 -26.28 -14.25 9.88
N LEU A 228 -25.49 -15.28 9.64
CA LEU A 228 -24.06 -15.19 9.40
C LEU A 228 -23.81 -15.25 7.90
N LEU A 229 -22.92 -14.40 7.40
CA LEU A 229 -22.52 -14.42 6.00
C LEU A 229 -20.98 -14.50 5.94
N TYR A 230 -20.51 -15.28 4.99
CA TYR A 230 -19.10 -15.50 4.75
C TYR A 230 -18.80 -15.19 3.29
N PHE A 231 -17.86 -14.31 3.07
CA PHE A 231 -17.41 -13.92 1.74
C PHE A 231 -15.93 -14.27 1.57
N SER A 232 -15.61 -14.98 0.49
CA SER A 232 -14.23 -15.24 0.07
C SER A 232 -14.07 -14.91 -1.41
N ALA A 233 -12.91 -14.44 -1.79
CA ALA A 233 -12.52 -14.23 -3.18
C ALA A 233 -11.09 -14.73 -3.39
N ASP A 234 -10.82 -15.26 -4.58
CA ASP A 234 -9.50 -15.72 -4.97
C ASP A 234 -9.25 -15.45 -6.45
N THR A 235 -7.97 -15.44 -6.83
CA THR A 235 -7.55 -15.16 -8.21
C THR A 235 -6.43 -16.09 -8.64
N THR A 236 -6.27 -16.27 -9.94
CA THR A 236 -5.17 -17.08 -10.51
C THR A 236 -3.78 -16.50 -10.26
N TYR A 237 -3.69 -15.26 -9.80
CA TYR A 237 -2.43 -14.63 -9.42
C TYR A 237 -1.71 -15.36 -8.26
N HIS A 238 -2.45 -15.96 -7.35
CA HIS A 238 -1.92 -16.65 -6.15
C HIS A 238 -1.36 -18.05 -6.45
N TYR A 239 -1.40 -18.49 -7.70
CA TYR A 239 -0.93 -19.80 -8.12
C TYR A 239 0.25 -19.69 -9.09
N THR A 240 1.17 -20.64 -9.01
CA THR A 240 2.26 -20.75 -9.97
C THR A 240 1.72 -21.24 -11.32
N LYS A 241 2.45 -20.95 -12.40
CA LYS A 241 2.07 -21.44 -13.73
C LYS A 241 1.99 -22.97 -13.75
N GLU A 242 2.89 -23.65 -13.07
CA GLU A 242 2.93 -25.12 -12.97
C GLU A 242 1.68 -25.68 -12.31
N GLU A 243 1.18 -25.02 -11.26
CA GLU A 243 -0.08 -25.39 -10.58
C GLU A 243 -1.29 -25.19 -11.49
N LEU A 244 -1.36 -24.05 -12.20
CA LEU A 244 -2.44 -23.76 -13.14
C LEU A 244 -2.42 -24.75 -14.33
N ASP A 245 -1.26 -25.00 -14.95
CA ASP A 245 -1.10 -25.94 -16.04
C ASP A 245 -1.49 -27.37 -15.61
N ALA A 246 -1.09 -27.81 -14.43
CA ALA A 246 -1.45 -29.12 -13.88
C ALA A 246 -2.96 -29.23 -13.64
N ARG A 247 -3.61 -28.18 -13.13
CA ARG A 247 -5.06 -28.15 -12.94
C ARG A 247 -5.81 -28.24 -14.26
N VAL A 248 -5.44 -27.45 -15.25
CA VAL A 248 -6.06 -27.48 -16.60
C VAL A 248 -5.90 -28.87 -17.23
N GLN A 249 -4.72 -29.47 -17.13
CA GLN A 249 -4.52 -30.84 -17.68
C GLN A 249 -5.36 -31.87 -16.95
N SER A 250 -5.44 -31.82 -15.63
CA SER A 250 -6.26 -32.77 -14.84
C SER A 250 -7.74 -32.62 -15.17
N TYR A 251 -8.25 -31.39 -15.24
CA TYR A 251 -9.63 -31.08 -15.55
C TYR A 251 -9.98 -31.53 -16.96
N SER A 252 -9.16 -31.21 -17.95
CA SER A 252 -9.34 -31.60 -19.35
C SER A 252 -9.38 -33.13 -19.53
N ASN A 253 -8.50 -33.87 -18.82
CA ASN A 253 -8.51 -35.35 -18.87
C ASN A 253 -9.80 -35.93 -18.30
N ALA A 254 -10.34 -35.32 -17.22
CA ALA A 254 -11.57 -35.80 -16.59
C ALA A 254 -12.83 -35.50 -17.45
N HIS A 255 -12.84 -34.39 -18.20
CA HIS A 255 -14.02 -33.91 -18.90
C HIS A 255 -13.98 -34.08 -20.45
N SER A 256 -12.85 -34.51 -21.01
CA SER A 256 -12.72 -34.76 -22.48
C SER A 256 -13.71 -35.77 -23.02
N ALA A 257 -14.02 -36.83 -22.28
CA ALA A 257 -14.96 -37.86 -22.67
C ALA A 257 -16.41 -37.33 -22.77
N VAL A 258 -16.80 -36.39 -21.94
CA VAL A 258 -18.14 -35.79 -21.91
C VAL A 258 -18.39 -34.92 -23.14
N MET A 259 -17.36 -34.24 -23.61
CA MET A 259 -17.45 -33.27 -24.71
C MET A 259 -17.40 -33.92 -26.11
N THR A 260 -16.96 -35.17 -26.20
CA THR A 260 -16.89 -35.91 -27.51
C THR A 260 -18.14 -36.67 -27.86
N GLY A 261 -19.16 -36.74 -26.99
CA GLY A 261 -20.38 -37.50 -27.21
C GLY A 261 -20.20 -39.03 -27.28
N ASP A 262 -18.98 -39.51 -26.96
CA ASP A 262 -18.68 -40.93 -26.93
C ASP A 262 -19.10 -41.51 -25.57
N GLY A 263 -20.32 -42.00 -25.50
CA GLY A 263 -20.97 -42.55 -24.31
C GLY A 263 -20.35 -43.85 -23.72
N SER A 264 -19.10 -44.16 -24.05
CA SER A 264 -18.48 -45.45 -23.68
C SER A 264 -17.59 -45.42 -22.40
N ALA A 265 -17.38 -44.30 -21.77
CA ALA A 265 -16.33 -44.16 -20.73
C ALA A 265 -16.75 -43.45 -19.42
N CYS A 266 -17.95 -43.69 -18.89
CA CYS A 266 -18.27 -43.26 -17.54
C CYS A 266 -18.82 -44.39 -16.68
N SER A 267 -17.94 -45.09 -16.01
CA SER A 267 -18.27 -45.99 -14.89
C SER A 267 -18.12 -45.25 -13.58
N GLY A 268 -19.02 -44.35 -13.31
CA GLY A 268 -19.14 -43.65 -12.02
C GLY A 268 -20.63 -43.35 -11.77
N ASP A 269 -21.08 -43.57 -10.55
CA ASP A 269 -22.48 -43.66 -10.13
C ASP A 269 -23.36 -42.39 -10.27
N ASN A 270 -22.94 -41.37 -11.00
CA ASN A 270 -23.59 -40.03 -11.00
C ASN A 270 -24.19 -39.62 -12.37
N LEU A 271 -24.43 -40.52 -13.31
CA LEU A 271 -25.13 -40.25 -14.57
C LEU A 271 -26.56 -40.75 -14.51
N LEU A 272 -27.52 -39.82 -14.44
CA LEU A 272 -28.94 -40.14 -14.65
C LEU A 272 -29.30 -39.91 -16.13
N TYR A 273 -29.77 -40.96 -16.84
CA TYR A 273 -30.34 -40.85 -18.18
C TYR A 273 -31.81 -40.44 -18.09
N SER A 274 -32.17 -39.35 -18.78
CA SER A 274 -33.59 -39.05 -19.05
C SER A 274 -34.18 -40.05 -20.07
N GLY A 275 -35.49 -40.26 -20.03
CA GLY A 275 -36.17 -41.25 -20.89
C GLY A 275 -36.08 -41.01 -22.40
N ASP A 276 -35.42 -39.92 -22.83
CA ASP A 276 -35.14 -39.55 -24.23
C ASP A 276 -33.70 -39.85 -24.67
N GLY A 277 -32.85 -40.45 -23.79
CA GLY A 277 -31.48 -40.84 -24.12
C GLY A 277 -30.44 -39.74 -23.98
N SER A 278 -30.80 -38.55 -23.43
CA SER A 278 -29.83 -37.48 -23.13
C SER A 278 -29.21 -37.68 -21.73
N ALA A 279 -27.90 -37.55 -21.62
CA ALA A 279 -27.20 -37.59 -20.35
C ALA A 279 -27.27 -36.20 -19.70
N ARG A 280 -27.80 -36.14 -18.48
CA ARG A 280 -27.73 -34.93 -17.63
C ARG A 280 -26.86 -35.21 -16.44
N PHE A 281 -25.96 -34.31 -16.16
CA PHE A 281 -25.22 -34.27 -14.92
C PHE A 281 -26.16 -33.78 -13.83
N CYS A 282 -26.41 -34.62 -12.81
CA CYS A 282 -27.03 -34.25 -11.56
C CYS A 282 -25.94 -34.21 -10.50
N ASP A 283 -25.01 -33.26 -10.62
CA ASP A 283 -24.04 -33.00 -9.56
C ASP A 283 -24.24 -31.58 -9.06
N ASP A 284 -24.67 -31.46 -7.81
CA ASP A 284 -24.81 -30.19 -7.12
C ASP A 284 -23.43 -29.53 -6.80
N THR A 285 -22.33 -30.22 -7.18
CA THR A 285 -20.95 -29.73 -7.05
C THR A 285 -20.48 -28.88 -8.23
N LEU A 286 -21.22 -28.78 -9.34
CA LEU A 286 -20.84 -27.96 -10.48
C LEU A 286 -21.02 -26.46 -10.17
N CYS A 287 -19.99 -25.67 -10.43
CA CYS A 287 -20.10 -24.22 -10.31
C CYS A 287 -21.08 -23.62 -11.33
N PRO A 288 -21.63 -22.42 -11.09
CA PRO A 288 -22.64 -21.80 -11.97
C PRO A 288 -22.23 -21.69 -13.43
N GLY A 289 -20.92 -21.51 -13.70
CA GLY A 289 -20.41 -21.49 -15.10
C GLY A 289 -20.49 -22.83 -15.81
N GLU A 290 -20.24 -23.92 -15.12
CA GLU A 290 -20.33 -25.27 -15.68
C GLU A 290 -21.78 -25.65 -16.01
N LYS A 291 -22.74 -25.36 -15.12
CA LYS A 291 -24.17 -25.59 -15.34
C LYS A 291 -24.68 -24.82 -16.58
N ASN A 292 -24.36 -23.53 -16.67
CA ASN A 292 -24.83 -22.70 -17.80
C ASN A 292 -24.25 -23.15 -19.15
N PHE A 293 -23.01 -23.64 -19.15
CA PHE A 293 -22.39 -24.10 -20.39
C PHE A 293 -22.87 -25.47 -20.82
N LEU A 294 -22.99 -26.43 -19.92
CA LEU A 294 -23.49 -27.76 -20.24
C LEU A 294 -24.92 -27.70 -20.79
N ASP A 295 -25.74 -26.78 -20.29
CA ASP A 295 -27.08 -26.51 -20.82
C ASP A 295 -27.07 -25.84 -22.21
N CYS A 296 -26.07 -25.01 -22.52
CA CYS A 296 -25.93 -24.35 -23.81
C CYS A 296 -25.19 -25.21 -24.86
N ALA A 297 -24.31 -26.13 -24.44
CA ALA A 297 -23.51 -26.98 -25.32
C ALA A 297 -24.24 -28.25 -25.79
N GLY A 298 -25.46 -28.51 -25.26
CA GLY A 298 -26.20 -29.77 -25.50
C GLY A 298 -26.59 -30.06 -26.95
N ASP A 299 -26.44 -29.13 -27.91
CA ASP A 299 -26.86 -29.30 -29.29
C ASP A 299 -25.85 -28.88 -30.39
N ARG A 300 -24.60 -28.49 -30.02
CA ARG A 300 -23.59 -28.08 -31.02
C ARG A 300 -22.19 -28.62 -30.70
N GLU A 301 -21.59 -29.30 -31.69
CA GLU A 301 -20.15 -29.60 -31.66
C GLU A 301 -19.37 -28.29 -31.77
N LEU A 302 -18.71 -27.85 -30.65
CA LEU A 302 -17.79 -26.71 -30.68
C LEU A 302 -16.54 -27.09 -31.51
N PRO A 303 -15.96 -26.14 -32.25
CA PRO A 303 -14.64 -26.30 -32.84
C PRO A 303 -13.58 -26.67 -31.77
N GLU A 304 -12.60 -27.46 -32.17
CA GLU A 304 -11.59 -28.00 -31.23
C GLU A 304 -10.86 -26.87 -30.40
N TYR A 305 -10.57 -25.74 -31.06
CA TYR A 305 -9.95 -24.59 -30.39
C TYR A 305 -10.87 -23.90 -29.36
N GLU A 306 -12.17 -23.75 -29.66
CA GLU A 306 -13.15 -23.19 -28.72
C GLU A 306 -13.36 -24.14 -27.53
N ARG A 307 -13.27 -25.42 -27.74
CA ARG A 307 -13.38 -26.46 -26.71
C ARG A 307 -12.16 -26.42 -25.77
N ALA A 308 -10.95 -26.25 -26.32
CA ALA A 308 -9.71 -26.15 -25.52
C ALA A 308 -9.72 -24.90 -24.64
N ASP A 309 -10.10 -23.75 -25.18
CA ASP A 309 -10.22 -22.49 -24.46
C ASP A 309 -11.27 -22.57 -23.34
N TYR A 310 -12.42 -23.21 -23.66
CA TYR A 310 -13.46 -23.44 -22.66
C TYR A 310 -13.00 -24.31 -21.49
N LEU A 311 -12.39 -25.49 -21.80
CA LEU A 311 -11.89 -26.39 -20.75
C LEU A 311 -10.82 -25.71 -19.87
N HIS A 312 -10.01 -24.84 -20.48
CA HIS A 312 -9.03 -24.04 -19.75
C HIS A 312 -9.72 -23.09 -18.75
N GLN A 313 -10.68 -22.29 -19.22
CA GLN A 313 -11.43 -21.36 -18.38
C GLN A 313 -12.20 -22.08 -17.26
N ALA A 314 -12.91 -23.15 -17.59
CA ALA A 314 -13.68 -23.94 -16.64
C ALA A 314 -12.77 -24.56 -15.53
N ALA A 315 -11.58 -25.02 -15.91
CA ALA A 315 -10.61 -25.57 -14.96
C ALA A 315 -10.12 -24.53 -13.95
N LEU A 316 -9.86 -23.29 -14.41
CA LEU A 316 -9.43 -22.21 -13.54
C LEU A 316 -10.56 -21.74 -12.62
N GLN A 317 -11.77 -21.59 -13.14
CA GLN A 317 -12.95 -21.23 -12.33
C GLN A 317 -13.23 -22.30 -11.26
N ALA A 318 -13.16 -23.59 -11.60
CA ALA A 318 -13.33 -24.67 -10.64
C ALA A 318 -12.25 -24.65 -9.55
N LEU A 319 -11.00 -24.31 -9.87
CA LEU A 319 -9.93 -24.14 -8.89
C LEU A 319 -10.25 -23.04 -7.89
N LEU A 320 -10.62 -21.86 -8.39
CA LEU A 320 -10.93 -20.69 -7.57
C LEU A 320 -12.19 -20.92 -6.73
N HIS A 321 -13.21 -21.57 -7.30
CA HIS A 321 -14.40 -21.98 -6.57
C HIS A 321 -14.08 -22.90 -5.39
N GLU A 322 -13.32 -23.98 -5.63
CA GLU A 322 -12.91 -24.94 -4.60
C GLU A 322 -12.14 -24.26 -3.46
N LYS A 323 -11.28 -23.28 -3.80
CA LYS A 323 -10.56 -22.51 -2.81
C LYS A 323 -11.48 -21.64 -1.95
N ASN A 324 -12.38 -20.88 -2.59
CA ASN A 324 -13.35 -20.03 -1.89
C ASN A 324 -14.30 -20.86 -1.03
N ASP A 325 -14.83 -21.97 -1.54
CA ASP A 325 -15.69 -22.89 -0.81
C ASP A 325 -14.98 -23.46 0.42
N SER A 326 -13.72 -23.90 0.27
CA SER A 326 -12.91 -24.40 1.37
C SER A 326 -12.70 -23.33 2.45
N ASN A 327 -12.44 -22.08 2.09
CA ASN A 327 -12.27 -20.99 3.05
C ASN A 327 -13.59 -20.72 3.80
N VAL A 328 -14.70 -20.61 3.08
CA VAL A 328 -16.02 -20.38 3.67
C VAL A 328 -16.41 -21.51 4.60
N ARG A 329 -16.30 -22.78 4.19
CA ARG A 329 -16.63 -23.94 5.06
C ARG A 329 -15.81 -23.99 6.34
N LYS A 330 -14.52 -23.70 6.27
CA LYS A 330 -13.67 -23.59 7.49
C LYS A 330 -14.16 -22.50 8.43
N CYS A 331 -14.66 -21.38 7.88
CA CYS A 331 -15.23 -20.31 8.67
C CYS A 331 -16.58 -20.72 9.30
N GLU A 332 -17.45 -21.40 8.55
CA GLU A 332 -18.73 -21.95 9.03
C GLU A 332 -18.52 -22.94 10.20
N GLU A 333 -17.56 -23.86 10.03
CA GLU A 333 -17.22 -24.87 11.06
C GLU A 333 -16.72 -24.22 12.37
N LYS A 334 -15.93 -23.15 12.29
CA LYS A 334 -15.46 -22.41 13.46
C LYS A 334 -16.55 -21.61 14.15
N GLY A 335 -17.46 -21.04 13.37
CA GLY A 335 -18.52 -20.16 13.82
C GLY A 335 -18.02 -18.76 14.24
N TYR A 336 -18.97 -17.82 14.34
CA TYR A 336 -18.71 -16.40 14.52
C TYR A 336 -17.81 -16.05 15.73
N SER A 337 -18.11 -16.64 16.90
CA SER A 337 -17.40 -16.26 18.14
C SER A 337 -15.92 -16.63 18.11
N GLU A 338 -15.61 -17.78 17.53
CA GLU A 338 -14.22 -18.24 17.39
C GLU A 338 -13.48 -17.41 16.32
N LEU A 339 -14.12 -17.17 15.17
CA LEU A 339 -13.56 -16.32 14.12
C LEU A 339 -13.25 -14.90 14.61
N LEU A 340 -14.17 -14.31 15.36
CA LEU A 340 -13.95 -12.99 15.96
C LEU A 340 -12.81 -13.00 16.96
N ARG A 341 -12.70 -14.05 17.77
CA ARG A 341 -11.61 -14.21 18.74
C ARG A 341 -10.25 -14.32 18.03
N GLU A 342 -10.17 -15.16 16.99
CA GLU A 342 -8.95 -15.34 16.20
C GLU A 342 -8.58 -14.05 15.46
N HIS A 343 -9.56 -13.36 14.88
CA HIS A 343 -9.39 -12.08 14.21
C HIS A 343 -8.79 -11.02 15.15
N ILE A 344 -9.41 -10.86 16.34
CA ILE A 344 -8.91 -9.88 17.33
C ILE A 344 -7.50 -10.25 17.82
N ALA A 345 -7.20 -11.54 17.97
CA ALA A 345 -5.89 -11.98 18.41
C ALA A 345 -4.80 -11.73 17.36
N ASP A 346 -5.08 -12.02 16.08
CA ASP A 346 -4.16 -11.77 14.96
C ASP A 346 -3.91 -10.25 14.79
N TYR A 347 -4.98 -9.50 14.62
CA TYR A 347 -4.90 -8.04 14.44
C TYR A 347 -4.26 -7.35 15.65
N GLY A 348 -4.73 -7.67 16.86
CA GLY A 348 -4.22 -7.10 18.10
C GLY A 348 -2.76 -7.48 18.39
N GLY A 349 -2.29 -8.62 17.86
CA GLY A 349 -0.90 -9.02 17.90
C GLY A 349 0.06 -8.04 17.21
N LEU A 350 -0.45 -7.25 16.25
CA LEU A 350 0.28 -6.16 15.59
C LEU A 350 -0.10 -4.79 16.17
N TYR A 351 -1.39 -4.52 16.29
CA TYR A 351 -1.88 -3.19 16.66
C TYR A 351 -1.48 -2.78 18.08
N ASN A 352 -1.55 -3.70 19.06
CA ASN A 352 -1.29 -3.40 20.47
C ASN A 352 0.21 -3.32 20.84
N ARG A 353 1.12 -3.58 19.89
CA ARG A 353 2.57 -3.43 20.13
C ARG A 353 2.99 -1.98 20.34
N PHE A 354 2.26 -1.04 19.76
CA PHE A 354 2.52 0.38 19.87
C PHE A 354 1.31 1.10 20.48
N VAL A 355 1.54 1.86 21.54
CA VAL A 355 0.50 2.63 22.23
C VAL A 355 0.97 4.08 22.36
N PHE A 356 0.18 5.00 21.82
CA PHE A 356 0.39 6.43 21.91
C PHE A 356 -0.78 7.08 22.65
N GLU A 357 -0.51 7.73 23.79
CA GLU A 357 -1.53 8.38 24.62
C GLU A 357 -1.20 9.86 24.85
N LEU A 358 -2.20 10.69 24.76
CA LEU A 358 -2.13 12.12 25.01
C LEU A 358 -3.19 12.53 26.03
N GLU A 359 -2.82 13.38 26.99
CA GLU A 359 -3.78 13.97 27.95
C GLU A 359 -4.81 14.81 27.20
N GLY A 360 -6.08 14.61 27.51
CA GLY A 360 -7.20 15.33 26.89
C GLY A 360 -7.65 14.79 25.55
N ALA A 361 -7.06 13.71 25.04
CA ALA A 361 -7.46 13.10 23.77
C ALA A 361 -8.92 12.63 23.73
N GLU A 362 -9.50 12.28 24.90
CA GLU A 362 -10.88 11.79 25.02
C GLU A 362 -11.93 12.93 25.06
N ALA A 363 -11.50 14.19 25.10
CA ALA A 363 -12.41 15.34 25.33
C ALA A 363 -13.58 15.42 24.34
N PHE A 364 -13.40 14.91 23.13
CA PHE A 364 -14.41 14.93 22.06
C PHE A 364 -14.89 13.55 21.61
N ASP A 365 -14.60 12.47 22.35
CA ASP A 365 -14.99 11.11 21.98
C ASP A 365 -16.51 10.88 21.92
N CYS A 366 -17.28 11.74 22.59
CA CYS A 366 -18.74 11.75 22.51
C CYS A 366 -19.30 12.43 21.23
N MET A 367 -18.45 13.05 20.40
CA MET A 367 -18.84 13.69 19.15
C MET A 367 -18.51 12.79 17.96
N PRO A 368 -19.41 12.63 16.96
CA PRO A 368 -19.15 11.92 15.72
C PRO A 368 -17.89 12.42 15.00
N THR A 369 -17.19 11.52 14.33
CA THR A 369 -15.90 11.82 13.67
C THR A 369 -16.01 12.91 12.61
N ASP A 370 -17.05 12.88 11.79
CA ASP A 370 -17.34 13.93 10.80
C ASP A 370 -17.59 15.30 11.45
N GLN A 371 -18.30 15.34 12.57
CA GLN A 371 -18.51 16.58 13.31
C GLN A 371 -17.22 17.11 13.95
N ARG A 372 -16.33 16.23 14.44
CA ARG A 372 -14.99 16.61 14.91
C ARG A 372 -14.17 17.25 13.81
N LEU A 373 -14.18 16.66 12.61
CA LEU A 373 -13.51 17.23 11.43
C LEU A 373 -14.08 18.59 11.03
N GLU A 374 -15.41 18.73 11.03
CA GLU A 374 -16.04 20.04 10.75
C GLU A 374 -15.66 21.08 11.82
N GLN A 375 -15.54 20.66 13.08
CA GLN A 375 -15.07 21.54 14.15
C GLN A 375 -13.59 21.95 13.93
N ALA A 376 -12.71 21.04 13.52
CA ALA A 376 -11.32 21.33 13.21
C ALA A 376 -11.19 22.41 12.11
N LYS A 377 -12.04 22.36 11.08
CA LYS A 377 -12.12 23.40 10.01
C LYS A 377 -12.44 24.81 10.55
N THR A 378 -12.96 24.92 11.75
CA THR A 378 -13.21 26.22 12.42
C THR A 378 -12.04 26.71 13.27
N GLY A 379 -10.89 26.00 13.24
CA GLY A 379 -9.70 26.32 14.02
C GLY A 379 -9.82 25.97 15.50
N LYS A 380 -10.70 25.05 15.88
CA LYS A 380 -10.75 24.54 17.25
C LYS A 380 -9.82 23.32 17.36
N PRO A 381 -8.79 23.35 18.20
CA PRO A 381 -7.85 22.25 18.36
C PRO A 381 -8.55 21.02 18.96
N ASP A 382 -8.25 19.86 18.40
CA ASP A 382 -8.70 18.55 18.88
C ASP A 382 -7.51 17.60 18.90
N VAL A 383 -6.81 17.52 20.02
CA VAL A 383 -5.65 16.64 20.23
C VAL A 383 -6.03 15.17 20.03
N GLY A 384 -7.25 14.79 20.42
CA GLY A 384 -7.76 13.42 20.22
C GLY A 384 -7.93 13.08 18.73
N LEU A 385 -8.24 14.04 17.88
CA LEU A 385 -8.38 13.80 16.45
C LEU A 385 -7.00 13.56 15.79
N SER A 386 -5.95 14.27 16.23
CA SER A 386 -4.58 13.99 15.76
C SER A 386 -4.10 12.60 16.19
N LYS A 387 -4.39 12.20 17.46
CA LYS A 387 -4.13 10.83 17.93
C LYS A 387 -4.91 9.78 17.11
N LEU A 388 -6.20 10.05 16.84
CA LEU A 388 -7.04 9.14 16.06
C LEU A 388 -6.52 8.98 14.63
N LEU A 389 -6.00 10.04 14.00
CA LEU A 389 -5.35 9.98 12.70
C LEU A 389 -4.13 9.05 12.71
N PHE A 390 -3.31 9.11 13.76
CA PHE A 390 -2.17 8.21 13.94
C PHE A 390 -2.60 6.74 14.11
N ASP A 391 -3.55 6.49 15.02
CA ASP A 391 -4.06 5.16 15.29
C ASP A 391 -4.73 4.55 14.04
N PHE A 392 -5.46 5.37 13.29
CA PHE A 392 -6.10 4.98 12.03
C PHE A 392 -5.08 4.66 10.94
N GLY A 393 -4.00 5.42 10.79
CA GLY A 393 -2.94 5.11 9.83
C GLY A 393 -2.29 3.75 10.13
N ARG A 394 -2.00 3.43 11.39
CA ARG A 394 -1.50 2.08 11.77
C ARG A 394 -2.53 0.99 11.49
N TYR A 395 -3.81 1.24 11.77
CA TYR A 395 -4.90 0.35 11.39
C TYR A 395 -4.92 0.07 9.89
N LEU A 396 -4.88 1.12 9.06
CA LEU A 396 -4.90 1.00 7.61
C LEU A 396 -3.71 0.17 7.08
N THR A 397 -2.52 0.36 7.65
CA THR A 397 -1.33 -0.43 7.29
C THR A 397 -1.55 -1.92 7.54
N ILE A 398 -2.04 -2.30 8.72
CA ILE A 398 -2.33 -3.70 9.08
C ILE A 398 -3.43 -4.28 8.19
N ALA A 399 -4.40 -3.44 7.80
CA ALA A 399 -5.53 -3.86 6.97
C ALA A 399 -5.17 -4.04 5.48
N CYS A 400 -4.12 -3.38 4.96
CA CYS A 400 -3.81 -3.39 3.53
C CYS A 400 -2.42 -3.93 3.14
N SER A 401 -1.53 -4.19 4.11
CA SER A 401 -0.17 -4.69 3.82
C SER A 401 0.23 -5.72 4.88
N ARG A 402 0.18 -6.98 4.52
CA ARG A 402 0.52 -8.09 5.41
C ARG A 402 1.59 -8.96 4.76
N GLU A 403 2.40 -9.57 5.61
CA GLU A 403 3.35 -10.62 5.20
C GLU A 403 2.69 -11.59 4.19
N ASP A 404 3.38 -12.01 3.15
CA ASP A 404 2.93 -12.87 2.05
C ASP A 404 1.90 -12.23 1.06
N GLY A 405 1.49 -10.97 1.28
CA GLY A 405 0.60 -10.24 0.39
C GLY A 405 1.33 -9.34 -0.62
N LEU A 406 0.54 -8.53 -1.33
CA LEU A 406 1.04 -7.46 -2.18
C LEU A 406 1.19 -6.15 -1.38
N PRO A 407 2.05 -5.23 -1.82
CA PRO A 407 2.18 -3.95 -1.15
C PRO A 407 0.95 -3.07 -1.35
N SER A 408 0.79 -2.11 -0.44
CA SER A 408 -0.20 -1.04 -0.55
C SER A 408 -0.06 -0.29 -1.86
N THR A 409 -1.13 -0.24 -2.66
CA THR A 409 -1.20 0.57 -3.89
C THR A 409 -1.29 2.06 -3.53
N LEU A 410 -1.42 2.94 -4.54
CA LEU A 410 -1.67 4.37 -4.33
C LEU A 410 -2.93 4.65 -3.49
N GLN A 411 -3.90 3.73 -3.51
CA GLN A 411 -5.13 3.78 -2.71
C GLN A 411 -5.18 2.68 -1.63
N GLY A 412 -4.03 2.12 -1.26
CA GLY A 412 -3.96 1.02 -0.32
C GLY A 412 -4.49 -0.26 -0.93
N LEU A 413 -5.55 -0.77 -0.34
CA LEU A 413 -6.33 -1.90 -0.83
C LEU A 413 -7.68 -1.44 -1.42
N TRP A 414 -8.13 -0.23 -1.06
CA TRP A 414 -9.48 0.27 -1.33
C TRP A 414 -9.54 1.13 -2.59
N ASN A 415 -10.33 0.68 -3.54
CA ASN A 415 -10.59 1.35 -4.81
C ASN A 415 -12.02 1.04 -5.27
N LYS A 416 -12.74 2.06 -5.72
CA LYS A 416 -14.15 1.92 -6.20
C LYS A 416 -14.29 1.85 -7.72
N ASP A 417 -13.20 2.06 -8.47
CA ASP A 417 -13.24 2.30 -9.91
C ASP A 417 -12.54 1.20 -10.72
N PHE A 418 -12.94 1.02 -11.98
CA PHE A 418 -12.23 0.19 -12.95
C PHE A 418 -11.02 0.89 -13.56
N THR A 419 -11.03 2.20 -13.55
CA THR A 419 -9.94 3.06 -14.00
C THR A 419 -9.82 4.20 -12.98
N PRO A 420 -9.21 3.92 -11.82
CA PRO A 420 -9.04 4.93 -10.77
C PRO A 420 -8.05 6.02 -11.20
N ALA A 421 -8.02 7.10 -10.43
CA ALA A 421 -7.03 8.14 -10.61
C ALA A 421 -5.61 7.54 -10.54
N TRP A 422 -4.77 7.90 -11.52
CA TRP A 422 -3.40 7.36 -11.70
C TRP A 422 -3.35 5.83 -11.74
N ASP A 423 -4.47 5.20 -12.15
CA ASP A 423 -4.67 3.75 -12.22
C ASP A 423 -4.47 3.01 -10.89
N SER A 424 -4.40 3.72 -9.76
CA SER A 424 -4.08 3.19 -8.42
C SER A 424 -2.84 2.29 -8.42
N LYS A 425 -1.83 2.64 -9.24
CA LYS A 425 -0.58 1.89 -9.37
C LYS A 425 0.36 2.12 -8.18
N TYR A 426 1.49 1.44 -8.21
CA TYR A 426 2.61 1.73 -7.35
C TYR A 426 3.42 2.89 -7.93
N THR A 427 3.13 4.12 -7.46
CA THR A 427 3.89 5.31 -7.84
C THR A 427 5.12 5.39 -6.95
N ILE A 428 6.30 5.20 -7.55
CA ILE A 428 7.60 5.04 -6.86
C ILE A 428 8.52 6.25 -7.03
N ASN A 429 7.93 7.44 -7.04
CA ASN A 429 8.67 8.69 -6.94
C ASN A 429 8.41 9.45 -5.63
N ILE A 430 7.55 8.90 -4.75
CA ILE A 430 7.27 9.32 -3.37
C ILE A 430 6.20 8.43 -2.69
N ASN A 431 5.08 8.12 -3.37
CA ASN A 431 3.85 7.62 -2.74
C ASN A 431 4.04 6.22 -2.13
N THR A 432 4.55 5.28 -2.90
CA THR A 432 4.80 3.90 -2.41
C THR A 432 5.84 3.89 -1.30
N GLU A 433 6.87 4.69 -1.39
CA GLU A 433 7.90 4.83 -0.35
C GLU A 433 7.28 5.40 0.93
N MET A 434 6.44 6.44 0.82
CA MET A 434 5.74 7.05 1.94
C MET A 434 4.79 6.08 2.63
N ASN A 435 4.17 5.16 1.89
CA ASN A 435 3.33 4.11 2.47
C ASN A 435 4.07 3.27 3.53
N TYR A 436 5.39 3.21 3.47
CA TYR A 436 6.22 2.38 4.35
C TYR A 436 7.14 3.14 5.30
N TRP A 437 7.14 4.47 5.31
CA TRP A 437 8.04 5.26 6.18
C TRP A 437 7.85 5.03 7.68
N HIS A 438 6.63 4.72 8.10
CA HIS A 438 6.30 4.56 9.52
C HIS A 438 6.42 3.11 10.02
N VAL A 439 6.43 2.11 9.13
CA VAL A 439 6.23 0.71 9.53
C VAL A 439 7.28 0.19 10.50
N GLU A 440 8.54 0.60 10.32
CA GLU A 440 9.61 0.17 11.21
C GLU A 440 9.48 0.83 12.58
N SER A 441 9.42 2.16 12.65
CA SER A 441 9.33 2.91 13.91
C SER A 441 8.03 2.63 14.67
N CYS A 442 6.94 2.31 13.96
CA CYS A 442 5.62 2.03 14.54
C CYS A 442 5.37 0.54 14.85
N HIS A 443 6.41 -0.28 14.91
CA HIS A 443 6.39 -1.70 15.31
C HIS A 443 5.55 -2.60 14.38
N LEU A 444 5.69 -2.39 13.06
CA LEU A 444 4.96 -3.08 11.99
C LEU A 444 5.92 -3.60 10.90
N SER A 445 7.13 -4.02 11.27
CA SER A 445 8.18 -4.45 10.31
C SER A 445 7.72 -5.56 9.36
N GLU A 446 6.83 -6.46 9.80
CA GLU A 446 6.26 -7.51 8.96
C GLU A 446 5.42 -6.93 7.81
N CYS A 447 4.78 -5.78 8.03
CA CYS A 447 4.01 -5.08 7.00
C CYS A 447 4.89 -4.45 5.91
N HIS A 448 6.22 -4.39 6.09
CA HIS A 448 7.16 -3.92 5.09
C HIS A 448 7.50 -4.99 4.02
N LEU A 449 7.39 -6.27 4.38
CA LEU A 449 7.84 -7.38 3.52
C LEU A 449 7.18 -7.43 2.13
N PRO A 450 5.90 -7.07 1.95
CA PRO A 450 5.29 -7.02 0.61
C PRO A 450 6.01 -6.08 -0.36
N LEU A 451 6.56 -4.96 0.12
CA LEU A 451 7.32 -4.03 -0.71
C LEU A 451 8.58 -4.70 -1.29
N PHE A 452 9.24 -5.56 -0.52
CA PHE A 452 10.44 -6.27 -0.98
C PHE A 452 10.08 -7.35 -2.00
N GLY A 453 8.90 -7.96 -1.89
CA GLY A 453 8.35 -8.85 -2.91
C GLY A 453 8.12 -8.13 -4.25
N LEU A 454 7.59 -6.92 -4.22
CA LEU A 454 7.45 -6.07 -5.41
C LEU A 454 8.82 -5.67 -5.97
N LEU A 455 9.75 -5.25 -5.12
CA LEU A 455 11.10 -4.85 -5.53
C LEU A 455 11.83 -6.00 -6.24
N ASP A 456 11.66 -7.27 -5.81
CA ASP A 456 12.23 -8.43 -6.51
C ASP A 456 11.63 -8.62 -7.92
N LYS A 457 10.36 -8.32 -8.13
CA LYS A 457 9.74 -8.31 -9.47
C LYS A 457 10.29 -7.17 -10.32
N VAL A 458 10.37 -5.96 -9.76
CA VAL A 458 10.95 -4.77 -10.41
C VAL A 458 12.41 -5.01 -10.78
N ARG A 459 13.20 -5.65 -9.91
CA ARG A 459 14.58 -6.05 -10.19
C ARG A 459 14.66 -6.93 -11.44
N LYS A 460 13.79 -7.96 -11.55
CA LYS A 460 13.80 -8.90 -12.69
C LYS A 460 13.48 -8.22 -14.01
N THR A 461 12.47 -7.37 -14.06
CA THR A 461 12.10 -6.59 -15.26
C THR A 461 13.09 -5.47 -15.53
N GLY A 462 13.55 -4.79 -14.46
CA GLY A 462 14.48 -3.68 -14.49
C GLY A 462 15.84 -4.02 -15.05
N ARG A 463 16.35 -5.25 -14.85
CA ARG A 463 17.57 -5.76 -15.52
C ARG A 463 17.43 -5.70 -17.04
N ARG A 464 16.26 -6.10 -17.55
CA ARG A 464 15.98 -6.02 -18.97
C ARG A 464 15.90 -4.57 -19.46
N THR A 465 15.21 -3.69 -18.72
CA THR A 465 15.12 -2.27 -19.02
C THR A 465 16.51 -1.62 -19.03
N ALA A 466 17.35 -1.89 -18.02
CA ALA A 466 18.72 -1.39 -17.94
C ALA A 466 19.56 -1.82 -19.15
N ARG A 467 19.52 -3.10 -19.50
CA ARG A 467 20.30 -3.65 -20.60
C ARG A 467 19.79 -3.17 -21.97
N ASP A 468 18.50 -3.31 -22.24
CA ASP A 468 17.94 -3.13 -23.58
C ASP A 468 17.73 -1.64 -23.91
N MET A 469 17.33 -0.80 -22.95
CA MET A 469 17.10 0.63 -23.15
C MET A 469 18.36 1.47 -22.89
N TYR A 470 19.09 1.19 -21.81
CA TYR A 470 20.24 2.02 -21.40
C TYR A 470 21.60 1.44 -21.81
N GLY A 471 21.69 0.13 -22.03
CA GLY A 471 22.95 -0.55 -22.26
C GLY A 471 23.79 -0.71 -21.00
N CYS A 472 23.16 -0.66 -19.83
CA CYS A 472 23.76 -0.76 -18.51
C CYS A 472 23.49 -2.13 -17.86
N ARG A 473 24.36 -2.54 -16.94
CA ARG A 473 24.14 -3.68 -16.04
C ARG A 473 23.21 -3.27 -14.91
N GLY A 474 22.95 -4.18 -13.96
CA GLY A 474 22.09 -3.93 -12.83
C GLY A 474 20.62 -3.80 -13.24
N PHE A 475 19.82 -3.03 -12.49
CA PHE A 475 18.42 -2.79 -12.82
C PHE A 475 18.02 -1.33 -12.60
N VAL A 476 17.01 -0.90 -13.36
CA VAL A 476 16.42 0.44 -13.28
C VAL A 476 14.91 0.35 -13.27
N ALA A 477 14.26 1.24 -12.54
CA ALA A 477 12.83 1.49 -12.62
C ALA A 477 12.58 3.01 -12.61
N HIS A 478 11.51 3.41 -13.28
CA HIS A 478 11.10 4.80 -13.39
C HIS A 478 10.06 5.15 -12.31
N HIS A 479 9.27 6.21 -12.51
CA HIS A 479 8.38 6.76 -11.47
C HIS A 479 7.15 5.91 -11.12
N ASN A 480 6.82 4.87 -11.90
CA ASN A 480 5.69 3.97 -11.66
C ASN A 480 6.07 2.51 -11.93
N THR A 481 5.35 1.61 -11.27
CA THR A 481 5.37 0.17 -11.54
C THR A 481 3.99 -0.44 -11.31
N ASP A 482 3.79 -1.71 -11.70
CA ASP A 482 2.55 -2.44 -11.57
C ASP A 482 2.75 -3.78 -10.84
N ILE A 483 1.70 -4.59 -10.75
CA ILE A 483 1.75 -5.94 -10.14
C ILE A 483 2.80 -6.86 -10.76
N ASN A 484 3.16 -6.64 -12.03
CA ASN A 484 4.17 -7.40 -12.77
C ASN A 484 5.59 -6.87 -12.55
N GLY A 485 5.73 -5.74 -11.85
CA GLY A 485 7.00 -5.05 -11.67
C GLY A 485 7.51 -4.37 -12.94
N ASP A 486 6.62 -3.86 -13.81
CA ASP A 486 7.05 -3.12 -15.01
C ASP A 486 7.94 -1.95 -14.62
N SER A 487 9.04 -1.77 -15.32
CA SER A 487 10.09 -0.82 -14.96
C SER A 487 10.41 0.21 -16.04
N ALA A 488 9.82 0.08 -17.24
CA ALA A 488 9.99 1.05 -18.32
C ALA A 488 9.28 2.38 -17.99
N PRO A 489 9.72 3.54 -18.55
CA PRO A 489 9.00 4.79 -18.37
C PRO A 489 7.53 4.66 -18.73
N GLN A 490 6.66 5.03 -17.82
CA GLN A 490 5.22 5.13 -18.10
C GLN A 490 4.95 6.49 -18.72
N ASP A 491 4.08 6.53 -19.71
CA ASP A 491 3.61 7.73 -20.43
C ASP A 491 4.71 8.66 -21.01
N ILE A 492 4.31 9.85 -21.41
CA ILE A 492 5.14 10.86 -22.08
C ILE A 492 5.20 12.18 -21.30
N TRP A 493 4.89 12.16 -20.02
CA TRP A 493 4.87 13.35 -19.18
C TRP A 493 6.28 13.71 -18.66
N TYR A 494 6.89 14.75 -19.24
CA TYR A 494 8.30 15.11 -19.01
C TYR A 494 8.68 15.24 -17.52
N PRO A 495 7.91 15.92 -16.66
CA PRO A 495 8.35 16.16 -15.30
C PRO A 495 8.44 14.90 -14.42
N GLY A 496 7.85 13.78 -14.84
CA GLY A 496 7.81 12.55 -14.04
C GLY A 496 8.40 11.32 -14.72
N SER A 497 8.04 11.07 -15.99
CA SER A 497 8.20 9.76 -16.63
C SER A 497 9.64 9.31 -16.85
N TYR A 498 10.56 10.22 -17.04
CA TYR A 498 11.95 9.90 -17.41
C TYR A 498 12.94 9.89 -16.23
N TRP A 499 12.42 9.87 -15.03
CA TRP A 499 13.18 9.78 -13.81
C TRP A 499 13.64 8.33 -13.53
N THR A 500 14.95 8.13 -13.30
CA THR A 500 15.55 6.79 -13.21
C THR A 500 15.74 6.28 -11.78
N MET A 501 15.30 7.03 -10.76
CA MET A 501 15.62 6.75 -9.37
C MET A 501 14.60 5.84 -8.64
N GLY A 502 13.47 5.47 -9.26
CA GLY A 502 12.43 4.68 -8.57
C GLY A 502 12.95 3.38 -7.96
N GLY A 503 13.71 2.59 -8.74
CA GLY A 503 14.33 1.38 -8.23
C GLY A 503 15.42 1.63 -7.17
N ALA A 504 16.13 2.76 -7.28
CA ALA A 504 17.14 3.17 -6.30
C ALA A 504 16.51 3.55 -4.96
N TRP A 505 15.45 4.37 -4.98
CA TRP A 505 14.74 4.77 -3.76
C TRP A 505 14.09 3.58 -3.05
N LEU A 506 13.38 2.73 -3.77
CA LEU A 506 12.84 1.48 -3.20
C LEU A 506 13.91 0.62 -2.55
N SER A 507 15.12 0.57 -3.13
CA SER A 507 16.22 -0.26 -2.60
C SER A 507 16.72 0.24 -1.24
N THR A 508 16.63 1.53 -0.92
CA THR A 508 17.05 2.07 0.40
C THR A 508 16.20 1.53 1.55
N HIS A 509 14.95 1.11 1.29
CA HIS A 509 14.09 0.45 2.27
C HIS A 509 14.66 -0.87 2.79
N LEU A 510 15.46 -1.57 1.98
CA LEU A 510 16.12 -2.82 2.40
C LEU A 510 17.11 -2.59 3.55
N TRP A 511 17.92 -1.54 3.44
CA TRP A 511 18.86 -1.19 4.51
C TRP A 511 18.12 -0.66 5.75
N THR A 512 17.09 0.15 5.55
CA THR A 512 16.23 0.64 6.64
C THR A 512 15.62 -0.52 7.44
N HIS A 513 15.05 -1.52 6.77
CA HIS A 513 14.50 -2.71 7.43
C HIS A 513 15.57 -3.46 8.25
N TYR A 514 16.76 -3.66 7.69
CA TYR A 514 17.87 -4.29 8.42
C TYR A 514 18.30 -3.45 9.65
N LEU A 515 18.31 -2.14 9.54
CA LEU A 515 18.67 -1.28 10.68
C LEU A 515 17.75 -1.49 11.89
N TYR A 516 16.47 -1.67 11.67
CA TYR A 516 15.48 -1.88 12.72
C TYR A 516 15.39 -3.33 13.21
N THR A 517 15.60 -4.32 12.34
CA THR A 517 15.43 -5.74 12.66
C THR A 517 16.72 -6.46 13.04
N LYS A 518 17.86 -5.99 12.53
CA LYS A 518 19.16 -6.67 12.61
C LYS A 518 19.14 -8.12 12.09
N ASP A 519 18.20 -8.43 11.18
CA ASP A 519 18.12 -9.76 10.57
C ASP A 519 19.23 -9.94 9.51
N GLU A 520 20.31 -10.64 9.89
CA GLU A 520 21.40 -10.94 8.98
C GLU A 520 20.99 -11.85 7.81
N LYS A 521 19.97 -12.71 7.99
CA LYS A 521 19.50 -13.57 6.91
C LYS A 521 18.78 -12.74 5.86
N PHE A 522 17.99 -11.76 6.30
CA PHE A 522 17.40 -10.78 5.41
C PHE A 522 18.49 -9.98 4.68
N LEU A 523 19.47 -9.43 5.42
CA LEU A 523 20.54 -8.64 4.83
C LEU A 523 21.30 -9.40 3.73
N LYS A 524 21.62 -10.69 3.96
CA LYS A 524 22.29 -11.55 2.96
C LYS A 524 21.47 -11.69 1.66
N LYS A 525 20.14 -11.71 1.75
CA LYS A 525 19.23 -11.75 0.59
C LYS A 525 19.07 -10.37 -0.07
N ALA A 526 19.04 -9.31 0.72
CA ALA A 526 18.88 -7.93 0.28
C ALA A 526 20.16 -7.37 -0.40
N PHE A 527 21.32 -7.82 0.03
CA PHE A 527 22.62 -7.28 -0.42
C PHE A 527 22.82 -7.33 -1.95
N PRO A 528 22.58 -8.45 -2.67
CA PRO A 528 22.67 -8.44 -4.13
C PRO A 528 21.67 -7.49 -4.81
N VAL A 529 20.51 -7.22 -4.20
CA VAL A 529 19.53 -6.25 -4.72
C VAL A 529 20.08 -4.83 -4.63
N LEU A 530 20.64 -4.47 -3.47
CA LEU A 530 21.32 -3.18 -3.27
C LEU A 530 22.45 -2.98 -4.27
N LEU A 531 23.31 -4.01 -4.45
CA LEU A 531 24.42 -3.94 -5.39
C LEU A 531 23.98 -3.79 -6.85
N GLU A 532 22.94 -4.50 -7.29
CA GLU A 532 22.43 -4.37 -8.65
C GLU A 532 21.75 -3.03 -8.91
N SER A 533 21.05 -2.48 -7.92
CA SER A 533 20.53 -1.11 -8.00
C SER A 533 21.68 -0.11 -8.18
N ALA A 534 22.73 -0.20 -7.39
CA ALA A 534 23.91 0.65 -7.48
C ALA A 534 24.68 0.46 -8.79
N LEU A 535 24.79 -0.78 -9.27
CA LEU A 535 25.52 -1.16 -10.50
C LEU A 535 24.95 -0.46 -11.74
N PHE A 536 23.62 -0.27 -11.82
CA PHE A 536 23.04 0.49 -12.91
C PHE A 536 23.64 1.90 -12.97
N PHE A 537 23.79 2.56 -11.84
CA PHE A 537 24.31 3.94 -11.79
C PHE A 537 25.84 3.98 -11.97
N VAL A 538 26.58 2.95 -11.59
CA VAL A 538 28.00 2.84 -11.93
C VAL A 538 28.21 2.88 -13.46
N ASP A 539 27.29 2.27 -14.23
CA ASP A 539 27.35 2.29 -15.70
C ASP A 539 26.65 3.51 -16.34
N PHE A 540 25.61 4.07 -15.70
CA PHE A 540 24.76 5.12 -16.27
C PHE A 540 25.30 6.54 -16.10
N LEU A 541 26.00 6.80 -14.96
CA LEU A 541 26.51 8.12 -14.64
C LEU A 541 27.54 8.59 -15.69
N ILE A 542 27.51 9.89 -16.00
CA ILE A 542 28.48 10.52 -16.87
C ILE A 542 29.28 11.59 -16.12
N GLU A 543 30.53 11.80 -16.53
CA GLU A 543 31.35 12.86 -15.95
C GLU A 543 31.00 14.21 -16.55
N ARG A 544 30.78 15.22 -15.69
CA ARG A 544 30.58 16.61 -16.08
C ARG A 544 31.15 17.53 -15.00
N ASP A 545 31.99 18.48 -15.43
CA ASP A 545 32.63 19.49 -14.56
C ASP A 545 33.35 18.87 -13.34
N GLY A 546 33.92 17.65 -13.50
CA GLY A 546 34.62 16.94 -12.44
C GLY A 546 33.72 16.12 -11.49
N PHE A 547 32.40 16.10 -11.71
CA PHE A 547 31.44 15.32 -10.97
C PHE A 547 30.79 14.24 -11.84
N LEU A 548 30.24 13.22 -11.18
CA LEU A 548 29.36 12.24 -11.80
C LEU A 548 27.89 12.67 -11.67
N VAL A 549 27.16 12.63 -12.79
CA VAL A 549 25.77 13.10 -12.87
C VAL A 549 24.89 12.13 -13.67
N THR A 550 23.60 12.14 -13.36
CA THR A 550 22.57 11.49 -14.18
C THR A 550 22.26 12.31 -15.41
N SER A 551 22.08 11.68 -16.57
CA SER A 551 21.67 12.36 -17.81
C SER A 551 21.03 11.35 -18.80
N PRO A 552 19.79 11.61 -19.27
CA PRO A 552 18.83 12.61 -18.78
C PRO A 552 18.30 12.27 -17.40
N SER A 553 17.71 13.27 -16.75
CA SER A 553 16.87 13.11 -15.55
C SER A 553 15.84 14.25 -15.47
N VAL A 554 15.02 14.21 -14.42
CA VAL A 554 14.06 15.24 -14.03
C VAL A 554 14.10 15.41 -12.51
N SER A 555 13.67 16.57 -12.00
CA SER A 555 13.33 16.70 -10.58
C SER A 555 11.82 16.49 -10.44
N PRO A 556 11.35 15.34 -9.97
CA PRO A 556 9.91 15.09 -9.91
C PRO A 556 9.19 16.12 -9.04
N GLU A 557 8.12 16.72 -9.47
CA GLU A 557 7.54 16.73 -10.81
C GLU A 557 7.49 18.17 -11.32
N ASN A 558 8.49 18.97 -10.93
CA ASN A 558 8.54 20.40 -11.19
C ASN A 558 9.24 20.73 -12.53
N SER A 559 8.99 21.93 -13.00
CA SER A 559 9.59 22.49 -14.21
C SER A 559 10.25 23.86 -13.90
N TYR A 560 11.21 24.22 -14.72
CA TYR A 560 11.97 25.47 -14.58
C TYR A 560 11.82 26.37 -15.83
N ARG A 561 12.11 27.67 -15.66
CA ARG A 561 12.16 28.66 -16.76
C ARG A 561 13.57 28.79 -17.27
N LEU A 562 13.69 28.71 -18.60
CA LEU A 562 14.93 29.00 -19.28
C LEU A 562 15.09 30.50 -19.49
N PRO A 563 16.33 31.03 -19.70
CA PRO A 563 16.56 32.44 -19.97
C PRO A 563 15.84 32.99 -21.20
N ASN A 564 15.49 32.13 -22.16
CA ASN A 564 14.71 32.49 -23.35
C ASN A 564 13.21 32.54 -23.12
N GLY A 565 12.72 32.25 -21.87
CA GLY A 565 11.33 32.25 -21.49
C GLY A 565 10.59 30.95 -21.75
N GLU A 566 11.20 29.93 -22.33
CA GLU A 566 10.65 28.58 -22.44
C GLU A 566 10.69 27.86 -21.08
N SER A 567 9.82 26.87 -20.89
CA SER A 567 9.86 25.97 -19.73
C SER A 567 10.60 24.68 -20.09
N GLY A 568 11.28 24.09 -19.13
CA GLY A 568 11.90 22.78 -19.23
C GLY A 568 11.68 21.97 -17.98
N ALA A 569 11.65 20.65 -18.11
CA ALA A 569 11.60 19.71 -16.99
C ALA A 569 12.83 18.79 -16.99
N CYS A 570 13.25 18.36 -18.19
CA CYS A 570 14.42 17.48 -18.33
C CYS A 570 15.72 18.23 -18.00
N CYS A 571 16.56 17.60 -17.21
CA CYS A 571 17.79 18.20 -16.70
C CYS A 571 18.94 17.19 -16.66
N ILE A 572 20.09 17.67 -16.19
CA ILE A 572 21.28 16.89 -15.89
C ILE A 572 21.54 17.00 -14.40
N GLY A 573 21.64 15.86 -13.69
CA GLY A 573 22.06 15.80 -12.30
C GLY A 573 21.15 16.56 -11.34
N ALA A 574 19.84 16.26 -11.33
CA ALA A 574 18.90 16.80 -10.33
C ALA A 574 19.44 16.58 -8.91
N THR A 575 19.16 17.53 -8.01
CA THR A 575 19.63 17.44 -6.62
C THR A 575 19.10 16.18 -5.94
N MET A 576 17.84 15.83 -6.15
CA MET A 576 17.25 14.61 -5.61
C MET A 576 18.00 13.35 -6.03
N ASP A 577 18.43 13.26 -7.29
CA ASP A 577 19.19 12.12 -7.79
C ASP A 577 20.49 11.94 -7.02
N ASN A 578 21.25 13.03 -6.84
CA ASN A 578 22.50 12.98 -6.09
C ASN A 578 22.30 12.59 -4.63
N GLN A 579 21.19 13.03 -4.02
CA GLN A 579 20.83 12.69 -2.64
C GLN A 579 20.46 11.21 -2.52
N ILE A 580 19.63 10.67 -3.42
CA ILE A 580 19.25 9.26 -3.45
C ILE A 580 20.47 8.36 -3.71
N LEU A 581 21.33 8.75 -4.65
CA LEU A 581 22.53 7.97 -4.96
C LEU A 581 23.54 7.97 -3.80
N ARG A 582 23.73 9.11 -3.11
CA ARG A 582 24.56 9.10 -1.90
C ARG A 582 24.00 8.18 -0.83
N HIS A 583 22.67 8.16 -0.65
CA HIS A 583 22.00 7.27 0.28
C HIS A 583 22.23 5.80 -0.13
N LEU A 584 21.83 5.39 -1.35
CA LEU A 584 21.97 4.04 -1.84
C LEU A 584 23.43 3.53 -1.79
N PHE A 585 24.38 4.34 -2.26
CA PHE A 585 25.79 3.95 -2.23
C PHE A 585 26.31 3.81 -0.80
N THR A 586 25.88 4.69 0.10
CA THR A 586 26.21 4.59 1.53
C THR A 586 25.66 3.30 2.13
N ASP A 587 24.41 2.95 1.81
CA ASP A 587 23.77 1.72 2.27
C ASP A 587 24.49 0.47 1.75
N CYS A 588 24.92 0.45 0.48
CA CYS A 588 25.75 -0.62 -0.07
C CYS A 588 27.05 -0.81 0.72
N LEU A 589 27.76 0.30 1.00
CA LEU A 589 29.01 0.28 1.75
C LEU A 589 28.82 -0.15 3.21
N LYS A 590 27.75 0.30 3.85
CA LYS A 590 27.41 -0.10 5.21
C LYS A 590 26.97 -1.56 5.29
N ALA A 591 26.17 -2.02 4.32
CA ALA A 591 25.77 -3.43 4.21
C ALA A 591 26.98 -4.34 4.02
N TRP A 592 27.93 -3.95 3.17
CA TRP A 592 29.19 -4.66 2.99
C TRP A 592 29.98 -4.80 4.31
N ARG A 593 30.11 -3.72 5.08
CA ARG A 593 30.78 -3.73 6.39
C ARG A 593 30.02 -4.59 7.41
N ALA A 594 28.68 -4.49 7.44
CA ALA A 594 27.85 -5.29 8.34
C ALA A 594 27.95 -6.79 8.06
N LEU A 595 28.24 -7.18 6.81
CA LEU A 595 28.51 -8.56 6.39
C LEU A 595 29.97 -8.98 6.61
N GLY A 596 30.76 -8.17 7.36
CA GLY A 596 32.17 -8.46 7.66
C GLY A 596 33.10 -8.36 6.47
N GLU A 597 32.73 -7.57 5.45
CA GLU A 597 33.45 -7.40 4.19
C GLU A 597 33.69 -8.72 3.42
N GLN A 598 32.73 -9.64 3.55
CA GLN A 598 32.74 -10.94 2.91
C GLN A 598 31.53 -11.09 1.98
N VAL A 599 31.75 -11.73 0.85
CA VAL A 599 30.69 -12.07 -0.10
C VAL A 599 29.81 -13.17 0.53
N PRO A 600 28.50 -12.93 0.76
CA PRO A 600 27.62 -13.96 1.26
C PRO A 600 27.56 -15.17 0.33
N GLU A 601 27.41 -16.36 0.89
CA GLU A 601 27.20 -17.59 0.11
C GLU A 601 25.97 -17.42 -0.82
N GLY A 602 26.14 -17.75 -2.11
CA GLY A 602 25.09 -17.61 -3.11
C GLY A 602 24.82 -16.17 -3.57
N CYS A 603 25.61 -15.19 -3.12
CA CYS A 603 25.49 -13.81 -3.60
C CYS A 603 26.13 -13.67 -4.99
N GLU A 604 25.25 -13.61 -6.00
CA GLU A 604 25.64 -13.37 -7.39
C GLU A 604 25.02 -12.08 -7.90
N VAL A 605 25.79 -11.29 -8.64
CA VAL A 605 25.38 -10.08 -9.33
C VAL A 605 25.67 -10.23 -10.81
N GLU A 606 24.65 -10.19 -11.66
CA GLU A 606 24.81 -10.43 -13.10
C GLU A 606 25.79 -9.44 -13.75
N GLY A 607 26.77 -9.97 -14.45
CA GLY A 607 27.80 -9.17 -15.12
C GLY A 607 28.90 -8.60 -14.20
N VAL A 608 29.02 -9.10 -12.96
CA VAL A 608 30.04 -8.70 -11.99
C VAL A 608 30.94 -9.90 -11.66
N GLU A 609 32.22 -9.80 -11.99
CA GLU A 609 33.21 -10.85 -11.69
C GLU A 609 33.75 -10.76 -10.24
N SER A 610 33.74 -9.53 -9.66
CA SER A 610 34.30 -9.28 -8.33
C SER A 610 33.44 -8.27 -7.56
N ILE A 611 32.73 -8.73 -6.53
CA ILE A 611 31.95 -7.86 -5.63
C ILE A 611 32.86 -6.84 -4.92
N PRO A 612 34.06 -7.19 -4.39
CA PRO A 612 34.96 -6.18 -3.80
C PRO A 612 35.39 -5.09 -4.78
N GLU A 613 35.50 -5.39 -6.07
CA GLU A 613 35.78 -4.38 -7.09
C GLU A 613 34.58 -3.47 -7.32
N LEU A 614 33.37 -4.03 -7.40
CA LEU A 614 32.15 -3.24 -7.51
C LEU A 614 31.98 -2.31 -6.28
N ILE A 615 32.27 -2.77 -5.07
CA ILE A 615 32.24 -1.95 -3.86
C ILE A 615 33.19 -0.74 -3.98
N ARG A 616 34.43 -0.94 -4.51
CA ARG A 616 35.36 0.17 -4.77
C ARG A 616 34.83 1.15 -5.81
N GLN A 617 34.19 0.67 -6.88
CA GLN A 617 33.56 1.52 -7.89
C GLN A 617 32.38 2.33 -7.29
N ILE A 618 31.56 1.71 -6.44
CA ILE A 618 30.48 2.39 -5.72
C ILE A 618 31.04 3.50 -4.80
N GLU A 619 32.12 3.24 -4.09
CA GLU A 619 32.79 4.23 -3.22
C GLU A 619 33.36 5.40 -4.05
N ASP A 620 34.03 5.12 -5.17
CA ASP A 620 34.50 6.15 -6.10
C ASP A 620 33.35 6.99 -6.64
N CYS A 621 32.30 6.35 -7.17
CA CYS A 621 31.11 7.04 -7.68
C CYS A 621 30.50 7.94 -6.59
N ARG A 622 30.33 7.42 -5.37
CA ARG A 622 29.78 8.20 -4.25
C ARG A 622 30.58 9.46 -3.96
N SER A 623 31.91 9.35 -3.97
CA SER A 623 32.83 10.45 -3.67
C SER A 623 32.80 11.58 -4.71
N ARG A 624 32.35 11.25 -5.92
CA ARG A 624 32.30 12.15 -7.08
C ARG A 624 30.92 12.71 -7.40
N LEU A 625 29.87 12.39 -6.60
CA LEU A 625 28.55 12.99 -6.77
C LEU A 625 28.54 14.47 -6.35
N ILE A 626 27.70 15.25 -7.02
CA ILE A 626 27.57 16.69 -6.72
C ILE A 626 27.02 16.87 -5.29
N PRO A 627 27.65 17.70 -4.45
CA PRO A 627 27.14 18.00 -3.11
C PRO A 627 25.87 18.86 -3.16
N ASN A 628 25.11 18.90 -2.07
CA ASN A 628 24.02 19.85 -1.92
C ASN A 628 24.52 21.30 -2.04
N ARG A 629 23.82 22.11 -2.80
CA ARG A 629 24.17 23.52 -3.06
C ARG A 629 23.10 24.45 -2.50
N ILE A 630 23.53 25.59 -1.99
CA ILE A 630 22.64 26.65 -1.54
C ILE A 630 22.66 27.76 -2.60
N SER A 631 21.46 28.21 -3.01
CA SER A 631 21.29 29.31 -3.97
C SER A 631 21.60 30.67 -3.35
N GLU A 632 21.67 31.70 -4.18
CA GLU A 632 21.82 33.08 -3.68
C GLU A 632 20.67 33.53 -2.75
N SER A 633 19.49 32.95 -2.94
CA SER A 633 18.33 33.16 -2.06
C SER A 633 18.43 32.46 -0.71
N GLY A 634 19.47 31.64 -0.49
CA GLY A 634 19.69 30.87 0.74
C GLY A 634 18.87 29.59 0.83
N ARG A 635 18.29 29.10 -0.29
CA ARG A 635 17.52 27.87 -0.40
C ARG A 635 18.36 26.71 -0.96
N ILE A 636 17.97 25.48 -0.71
CA ILE A 636 18.57 24.32 -1.39
C ILE A 636 18.23 24.42 -2.89
N MET A 637 19.23 24.29 -3.76
CA MET A 637 19.04 24.27 -5.21
C MET A 637 18.39 22.97 -5.65
N GLU A 638 17.35 23.06 -6.48
CA GLU A 638 16.66 21.89 -7.03
C GLU A 638 17.40 21.32 -8.26
N TRP A 639 17.98 22.19 -9.07
CA TRP A 639 18.76 21.85 -10.26
C TRP A 639 20.20 22.33 -10.14
N GLN A 640 21.04 21.97 -11.12
CA GLN A 640 22.46 22.38 -11.13
C GLN A 640 22.66 23.89 -11.34
N GLN A 641 21.64 24.55 -11.87
CA GLN A 641 21.58 26.01 -12.01
C GLN A 641 20.42 26.51 -11.16
N ASP A 642 20.55 27.74 -10.64
CA ASP A 642 19.50 28.40 -9.85
C ASP A 642 18.43 28.96 -10.79
N TYR A 643 17.62 28.06 -11.36
CA TYR A 643 16.53 28.43 -12.25
C TYR A 643 15.33 28.99 -11.47
N GLU A 644 14.55 29.86 -12.15
CA GLU A 644 13.21 30.21 -11.69
C GLU A 644 12.28 29.01 -11.88
N GLU A 645 11.53 28.69 -10.86
CA GLU A 645 10.56 27.60 -10.87
C GLU A 645 9.31 28.01 -11.66
N VAL A 646 8.73 27.11 -12.47
CA VAL A 646 7.44 27.35 -13.14
C VAL A 646 6.32 27.41 -12.11
N GLU A 647 6.40 26.56 -11.09
CA GLU A 647 5.45 26.47 -9.99
C GLU A 647 6.17 26.58 -8.63
N PRO A 648 6.36 27.81 -8.10
CA PRO A 648 7.07 28.00 -6.83
C PRO A 648 6.44 27.31 -5.62
N GLY A 649 5.13 27.04 -5.67
CA GLY A 649 4.37 26.29 -4.65
C GLY A 649 4.14 24.84 -5.03
N HIS A 650 5.01 24.25 -5.86
CA HIS A 650 4.84 22.86 -6.31
C HIS A 650 4.74 21.88 -5.13
N ARG A 651 3.85 20.88 -5.27
CA ARG A 651 3.58 19.89 -4.23
C ARG A 651 4.77 18.98 -3.94
N HIS A 652 5.60 18.64 -4.94
CA HIS A 652 6.86 17.93 -4.73
C HIS A 652 7.95 18.87 -4.22
N ILE A 653 8.70 18.42 -3.21
CA ILE A 653 9.86 19.10 -2.63
C ILE A 653 11.08 18.19 -2.78
N SER A 654 11.30 17.68 -3.99
CA SER A 654 12.22 16.60 -4.32
C SER A 654 13.66 16.85 -3.87
N HIS A 655 14.13 18.09 -3.96
CA HIS A 655 15.48 18.51 -3.54
C HIS A 655 15.66 18.55 -2.00
N LEU A 656 14.62 18.25 -1.23
CA LEU A 656 14.69 18.04 0.22
C LEU A 656 14.67 16.56 0.62
N TYR A 657 14.76 15.61 -0.32
CA TYR A 657 14.97 14.19 0.00
C TYR A 657 16.11 13.99 1.02
N GLY A 658 17.19 14.74 0.88
CA GLY A 658 18.35 14.66 1.79
C GLY A 658 18.04 15.06 3.24
N LEU A 659 16.98 15.84 3.50
CA LEU A 659 16.47 16.11 4.85
C LEU A 659 15.62 14.94 5.35
N TYR A 660 14.63 14.52 4.55
CA TYR A 660 13.79 13.37 4.83
C TYR A 660 13.28 12.72 3.53
N PRO A 661 13.43 11.40 3.37
CA PRO A 661 13.93 10.39 4.32
C PRO A 661 15.47 10.20 4.32
N GLY A 662 16.22 10.84 3.45
CA GLY A 662 17.64 10.57 3.21
C GLY A 662 18.57 10.83 4.40
N GLY A 663 18.22 11.72 5.31
CA GLY A 663 18.94 11.95 6.57
C GLY A 663 20.38 12.50 6.45
N GLU A 664 20.81 12.97 5.26
CA GLU A 664 22.12 13.59 5.08
C GLU A 664 22.15 15.09 5.48
N ILE A 665 20.97 15.73 5.48
CA ILE A 665 20.78 17.09 5.98
C ILE A 665 20.23 16.98 7.40
N THR A 666 20.98 17.48 8.36
CA THR A 666 20.59 17.39 9.78
C THR A 666 20.90 18.67 10.53
N VAL A 667 20.11 18.98 11.55
CA VAL A 667 20.31 20.17 12.41
C VAL A 667 21.68 20.19 13.08
N ASP A 668 22.17 19.00 13.50
CA ASP A 668 23.42 18.91 14.24
C ASP A 668 24.65 18.76 13.32
N GLY A 669 24.53 18.02 12.22
CA GLY A 669 25.67 17.65 11.36
C GLY A 669 25.89 18.63 10.21
N THR A 670 24.83 19.24 9.69
CA THR A 670 24.85 20.14 8.54
C THR A 670 23.91 21.35 8.75
N PRO A 671 24.17 22.17 9.80
CA PRO A 671 23.21 23.21 10.19
C PRO A 671 22.95 24.28 9.10
N GLU A 672 23.92 24.56 8.25
CA GLU A 672 23.73 25.50 7.14
C GLU A 672 22.76 24.94 6.06
N LEU A 673 22.87 23.65 5.77
CA LEU A 673 21.94 22.98 4.85
C LEU A 673 20.55 22.81 5.50
N ALA A 674 20.47 22.57 6.79
CA ALA A 674 19.21 22.48 7.52
C ALA A 674 18.46 23.82 7.51
N GLU A 675 19.18 24.93 7.69
CA GLU A 675 18.61 26.27 7.58
C GLU A 675 18.17 26.60 6.11
N ALA A 676 18.95 26.20 5.12
CA ALA A 676 18.58 26.35 3.72
C ALA A 676 17.34 25.52 3.35
N ALA A 677 17.21 24.32 3.93
CA ALA A 677 16.02 23.48 3.79
C ALA A 677 14.79 24.14 4.43
N ARG A 678 14.92 24.74 5.61
CA ARG A 678 13.86 25.53 6.25
C ARG A 678 13.36 26.64 5.34
N ARG A 679 14.27 27.43 4.79
CA ARG A 679 13.93 28.52 3.83
C ARG A 679 13.25 28.00 2.57
N THR A 680 13.66 26.82 2.11
CA THR A 680 12.99 26.16 0.97
C THR A 680 11.54 25.83 1.30
N LEU A 681 11.27 25.24 2.48
CA LEU A 681 9.92 24.93 2.94
C LEU A 681 9.06 26.19 3.09
N GLU A 682 9.58 27.23 3.74
CA GLU A 682 8.89 28.51 3.91
C GLU A 682 8.54 29.15 2.57
N TYR A 683 9.45 29.08 1.60
CA TYR A 683 9.20 29.57 0.24
C TYR A 683 8.09 28.78 -0.45
N ARG A 684 8.15 27.44 -0.44
CA ARG A 684 7.10 26.56 -1.01
C ARG A 684 5.74 26.84 -0.39
N LEU A 685 5.68 26.92 0.93
CA LEU A 685 4.44 27.17 1.67
C LEU A 685 3.87 28.56 1.43
N SER A 686 4.71 29.60 1.31
CA SER A 686 4.26 30.96 1.00
C SER A 686 3.66 31.10 -0.40
N HIS A 687 3.90 30.15 -1.30
CA HIS A 687 3.34 30.09 -2.65
C HIS A 687 2.25 29.02 -2.78
N GLY A 688 1.68 28.52 -1.69
CA GLY A 688 0.56 27.57 -1.69
C GLY A 688 0.95 26.10 -1.73
N GLY A 689 2.21 25.76 -1.48
CA GLY A 689 2.68 24.38 -1.39
C GLY A 689 2.00 23.58 -0.25
N GLY A 690 2.03 22.26 -0.36
CA GLY A 690 1.41 21.36 0.62
C GLY A 690 -0.12 21.28 0.53
N HIS A 691 -0.68 21.54 -0.65
CA HIS A 691 -2.13 21.53 -0.89
C HIS A 691 -2.69 20.11 -1.12
N THR A 692 -1.86 19.07 -1.19
CA THR A 692 -2.26 17.67 -1.29
C THR A 692 -1.87 16.92 -0.01
N GLY A 693 -2.59 15.86 0.32
CA GLY A 693 -2.38 15.17 1.59
C GLY A 693 -0.98 14.61 1.78
N TRP A 694 -0.44 13.85 0.83
CA TRP A 694 0.93 13.32 0.93
C TRP A 694 1.99 14.41 0.96
N SER A 695 1.80 15.50 0.19
CA SER A 695 2.72 16.63 0.23
C SER A 695 2.72 17.29 1.62
N ARG A 696 1.55 17.42 2.23
CA ARG A 696 1.39 17.92 3.59
C ARG A 696 2.08 16.98 4.60
N ALA A 697 1.92 15.67 4.45
CA ALA A 697 2.58 14.68 5.28
C ALA A 697 4.11 14.72 5.13
N TRP A 698 4.64 14.95 3.92
CA TRP A 698 6.08 15.12 3.72
C TRP A 698 6.61 16.38 4.41
N ILE A 699 5.87 17.49 4.34
CA ILE A 699 6.20 18.73 5.04
C ILE A 699 6.24 18.50 6.56
N MET A 700 5.29 17.74 7.12
CA MET A 700 5.33 17.38 8.55
C MET A 700 6.63 16.63 8.90
N ASN A 701 7.04 15.66 8.09
CA ASN A 701 8.29 14.92 8.28
C ASN A 701 9.52 15.82 8.19
N HIS A 702 9.52 16.79 7.28
CA HIS A 702 10.60 17.77 7.18
C HIS A 702 10.71 18.64 8.42
N TYR A 703 9.60 19.18 8.94
CA TYR A 703 9.62 19.99 10.17
C TYR A 703 9.96 19.15 11.41
N ALA A 704 9.49 17.90 11.47
CA ALA A 704 9.93 16.95 12.51
C ALA A 704 11.46 16.76 12.48
N SER A 705 12.05 16.58 11.27
CA SER A 705 13.50 16.44 11.08
C SER A 705 14.28 17.71 11.43
N LEU A 706 13.68 18.88 11.20
CA LEU A 706 14.21 20.18 11.65
C LEU A 706 13.99 20.48 13.13
N ARG A 707 13.37 19.54 13.87
CA ARG A 707 13.01 19.66 15.29
C ARG A 707 12.11 20.86 15.60
N ASP A 708 11.23 21.19 14.68
CA ASP A 708 10.24 22.25 14.78
C ASP A 708 8.85 21.62 15.02
N GLY A 709 8.57 21.30 16.28
CA GLY A 709 7.35 20.60 16.68
C GLY A 709 6.08 21.41 16.46
N GLU A 710 6.15 22.73 16.69
CA GLU A 710 4.98 23.61 16.50
C GLU A 710 4.57 23.67 15.04
N THR A 711 5.51 23.92 14.13
CA THR A 711 5.21 23.96 12.70
C THR A 711 4.81 22.59 12.14
N ALA A 712 5.41 21.49 12.66
CA ALA A 712 4.97 20.15 12.32
C ALA A 712 3.50 19.91 12.74
N TYR A 713 3.12 20.32 13.95
CA TYR A 713 1.75 20.16 14.45
C TYR A 713 0.74 21.03 13.73
N GLU A 714 1.09 22.29 13.39
CA GLU A 714 0.26 23.14 12.54
C GLU A 714 -0.06 22.47 11.19
N ASN A 715 0.88 21.69 10.65
CA ASN A 715 0.65 20.94 9.40
C ASN A 715 -0.21 19.70 9.62
N ILE A 716 -0.21 19.07 10.82
CA ILE A 716 -1.19 18.05 11.20
C ILE A 716 -2.61 18.65 11.23
N GLU A 717 -2.77 19.82 11.87
CA GLU A 717 -4.07 20.49 11.90
C GLU A 717 -4.57 20.86 10.49
N LYS A 718 -3.69 21.40 9.64
CA LYS A 718 -4.02 21.72 8.25
C LYS A 718 -4.37 20.47 7.42
N MET A 719 -3.76 19.33 7.69
CA MET A 719 -4.14 18.06 7.05
C MET A 719 -5.56 17.66 7.44
N LEU A 720 -5.91 17.72 8.73
CA LEU A 720 -7.24 17.44 9.22
C LEU A 720 -8.30 18.40 8.67
N GLU A 721 -7.95 19.68 8.50
CA GLU A 721 -8.84 20.70 7.98
C GLU A 721 -9.11 20.59 6.47
N GLN A 722 -8.06 20.30 5.68
CA GLN A 722 -8.06 20.53 4.23
C GLN A 722 -7.86 19.26 3.40
N SER A 723 -7.15 18.29 3.95
CA SER A 723 -6.67 17.11 3.22
C SER A 723 -7.17 15.80 3.84
N THR A 724 -8.36 15.80 4.44
CA THR A 724 -8.93 14.60 5.08
C THR A 724 -10.40 14.48 4.71
N TYR A 725 -10.82 13.28 4.29
CA TYR A 725 -12.21 12.93 4.04
C TYR A 725 -12.98 12.61 5.34
N PRO A 726 -14.33 12.57 5.33
CA PRO A 726 -15.11 12.29 6.55
C PRO A 726 -14.76 11.00 7.26
N ASN A 727 -14.28 9.96 6.55
CA ASN A 727 -13.84 8.68 7.10
C ASN A 727 -12.34 8.66 7.50
N LEU A 728 -11.69 9.81 7.58
CA LEU A 728 -10.26 10.02 7.85
C LEU A 728 -9.31 9.52 6.76
N PHE A 729 -9.78 9.10 5.60
CA PHE A 729 -8.90 8.89 4.46
C PHE A 729 -8.24 10.19 4.01
N ASP A 730 -6.98 10.09 3.58
CA ASP A 730 -6.26 11.21 3.01
C ASP A 730 -6.89 11.70 1.70
N ARG A 731 -6.84 13.01 1.50
CA ARG A 731 -7.38 13.68 0.33
C ARG A 731 -6.28 14.38 -0.45
N HIS A 732 -5.92 13.78 -1.57
CA HIS A 732 -5.01 14.44 -2.54
C HIS A 732 -5.62 15.72 -3.15
N PRO A 733 -6.84 15.86 -3.77
CA PRO A 733 -7.91 14.98 -4.23
C PRO A 733 -7.64 14.30 -5.58
N PRO A 734 -8.25 13.13 -5.94
CA PRO A 734 -9.08 12.29 -5.09
C PRO A 734 -8.26 11.54 -4.02
N PHE A 735 -8.84 10.53 -3.37
CA PHE A 735 -8.19 9.72 -2.33
C PHE A 735 -6.87 9.10 -2.79
N GLN A 736 -5.85 9.28 -1.96
CA GLN A 736 -4.58 8.54 -1.94
C GLN A 736 -4.28 8.19 -0.49
N ILE A 737 -3.67 7.03 -0.21
CA ILE A 737 -3.48 6.57 1.18
C ILE A 737 -2.18 7.05 1.81
N ASP A 738 -1.24 7.46 1.00
CA ASP A 738 0.12 7.82 1.38
C ASP A 738 0.21 8.94 2.42
N GLY A 739 -0.69 9.92 2.37
CA GLY A 739 -0.77 10.96 3.39
C GLY A 739 -1.12 10.43 4.77
N ASN A 740 -2.00 9.41 4.88
CA ASN A 740 -2.29 8.76 6.15
C ASN A 740 -1.04 8.13 6.76
N PHE A 741 -0.23 7.46 5.96
CA PHE A 741 0.97 6.76 6.39
C PHE A 741 2.14 7.71 6.67
N GLY A 742 2.32 8.72 5.81
CA GLY A 742 3.32 9.77 6.01
C GLY A 742 3.07 10.60 7.28
N ALA A 743 1.80 10.81 7.65
CA ALA A 743 1.44 11.46 8.91
C ALA A 743 1.88 10.61 10.13
N CYS A 744 1.68 9.28 10.09
CA CYS A 744 2.19 8.39 11.14
C CYS A 744 3.70 8.48 11.29
N ALA A 745 4.44 8.50 10.17
CA ALA A 745 5.89 8.65 10.17
C ALA A 745 6.33 9.97 10.82
N ALA A 746 5.68 11.08 10.46
CA ALA A 746 5.98 12.37 11.04
C ALA A 746 5.72 12.39 12.55
N MET A 747 4.57 11.89 13.00
CA MET A 747 4.22 11.87 14.42
C MET A 747 5.17 10.98 15.23
N SER A 748 5.58 9.81 14.73
CA SER A 748 6.59 8.99 15.39
C SER A 748 7.95 9.69 15.43
N GLY A 749 8.35 10.38 14.35
CA GLY A 749 9.57 11.17 14.27
C GLY A 749 9.57 12.41 15.17
N MET A 750 8.40 12.98 15.48
CA MET A 750 8.26 14.06 16.48
C MET A 750 8.53 13.56 17.90
N LEU A 751 8.28 12.28 18.20
CA LEU A 751 8.48 11.65 19.50
C LEU A 751 9.91 11.13 19.67
N ALA A 752 10.48 10.51 18.66
CA ALA A 752 11.86 10.02 18.70
C ALA A 752 12.49 9.97 17.30
N GLN A 753 13.75 10.36 17.20
CA GLN A 753 14.57 10.22 16.00
C GLN A 753 15.77 9.33 16.31
N SER A 754 15.89 8.22 15.61
CA SER A 754 16.92 7.22 15.81
C SER A 754 17.73 6.97 14.53
N ASN A 755 19.03 6.86 14.68
CA ASN A 755 19.94 6.38 13.64
C ASN A 755 20.99 5.44 14.27
N GLU A 756 21.95 4.99 13.49
CA GLU A 756 22.98 4.03 13.93
C GLU A 756 23.86 4.51 15.10
N GLU A 757 23.95 5.82 15.34
CA GLU A 757 24.82 6.41 16.35
C GLU A 757 24.06 6.96 17.57
N ARG A 758 22.82 7.40 17.35
CA ARG A 758 22.08 8.12 18.39
C ARG A 758 20.56 8.01 18.26
N THR A 759 19.90 8.18 19.38
CA THR A 759 18.46 8.39 19.52
C THR A 759 18.20 9.72 20.24
N VAL A 760 17.39 10.58 19.65
CA VAL A 760 16.96 11.85 20.23
C VAL A 760 15.53 11.71 20.72
N LEU A 761 15.28 11.98 21.99
CA LEU A 761 13.96 11.86 22.62
C LEU A 761 13.23 13.21 22.58
N LEU A 762 11.95 13.18 22.22
CA LEU A 762 11.05 14.33 22.09
C LEU A 762 11.67 15.49 21.26
N PRO A 763 12.29 15.21 20.09
CA PRO A 763 13.02 16.21 19.32
C PRO A 763 12.11 17.33 18.79
N ALA A 764 10.81 17.06 18.59
CA ALA A 764 9.85 17.96 17.97
C ALA A 764 8.47 17.88 18.67
N LEU A 765 8.48 17.91 20.03
CA LEU A 765 7.25 17.85 20.81
C LEU A 765 6.50 19.19 20.74
N PRO A 766 5.27 19.26 20.23
CA PRO A 766 4.50 20.51 20.21
C PRO A 766 3.86 20.79 21.57
N ASP A 767 3.53 22.07 21.80
CA ASP A 767 2.82 22.52 23.01
C ASP A 767 1.45 21.83 23.19
N ALA A 768 0.80 21.42 22.09
CA ALA A 768 -0.45 20.68 22.13
C ALA A 768 -0.32 19.29 22.77
N TRP A 769 0.87 18.69 22.74
CA TRP A 769 1.16 17.37 23.31
C TRP A 769 1.95 17.44 24.62
N LYS A 770 1.61 18.39 25.49
CA LYS A 770 2.37 18.65 26.73
C LYS A 770 2.51 17.45 27.66
N THR A 771 1.51 16.57 27.71
CA THR A 771 1.49 15.40 28.58
C THR A 771 1.06 14.20 27.78
N GLY A 772 1.84 13.12 27.87
CA GLY A 772 1.53 11.91 27.12
C GLY A 772 2.49 10.77 27.42
N SER A 773 2.32 9.69 26.70
CA SER A 773 3.19 8.52 26.75
C SER A 773 3.23 7.83 25.38
N VAL A 774 4.33 7.15 25.13
CA VAL A 774 4.46 6.20 24.03
C VAL A 774 5.08 4.91 24.55
N LYS A 775 4.59 3.79 24.06
CA LYS A 775 5.13 2.45 24.32
C LYS A 775 5.29 1.71 23.00
N GLY A 776 6.38 0.97 22.85
CA GLY A 776 6.61 0.14 21.69
C GLY A 776 7.13 0.88 20.46
N LEU A 777 7.68 2.09 20.61
CA LEU A 777 8.33 2.81 19.52
C LEU A 777 9.67 2.14 19.22
N CYS A 778 9.83 1.61 18.00
CA CYS A 778 11.07 0.94 17.62
C CYS A 778 12.17 1.91 17.24
N LEU A 779 13.40 1.53 17.58
CA LEU A 779 14.63 2.28 17.33
C LEU A 779 15.55 1.51 16.38
N VAL A 780 16.37 2.24 15.65
CA VAL A 780 17.49 1.66 14.89
C VAL A 780 18.38 0.88 15.87
N GLY A 781 18.80 -0.32 15.48
CA GLY A 781 19.55 -1.23 16.36
C GLY A 781 18.71 -2.34 16.98
N ASN A 782 17.43 -2.51 16.53
CA ASN A 782 16.51 -3.52 17.05
C ASN A 782 16.26 -3.37 18.55
N ALA A 783 15.86 -2.16 18.94
CA ALA A 783 15.48 -1.83 20.29
C ALA A 783 14.10 -1.16 20.33
N GLU A 784 13.47 -1.17 21.49
CA GLU A 784 12.15 -0.61 21.74
C GLU A 784 12.23 0.48 22.83
N LEU A 785 11.60 1.60 22.57
CA LEU A 785 11.48 2.74 23.46
C LEU A 785 10.07 2.81 24.06
N SER A 786 10.02 2.96 25.38
CA SER A 786 8.82 3.41 26.09
C SER A 786 9.16 4.66 26.87
N MET A 787 8.36 5.72 26.76
CA MET A 787 8.60 6.97 27.48
C MET A 787 7.31 7.67 27.90
N THR A 788 7.43 8.48 28.94
CA THR A 788 6.38 9.35 29.46
C THR A 788 6.90 10.77 29.59
N TRP A 789 6.02 11.74 29.37
CA TRP A 789 6.37 13.15 29.57
C TRP A 789 5.18 13.91 30.17
N ARG A 790 5.47 14.98 30.89
CA ARG A 790 4.48 15.87 31.51
C ARG A 790 4.94 17.32 31.41
N GLU A 791 4.01 18.20 31.07
CA GLU A 791 4.27 19.63 30.90
C GLU A 791 5.48 19.92 29.98
N GLY A 792 5.56 19.18 28.88
CA GLY A 792 6.62 19.30 27.88
C GLY A 792 7.98 18.70 28.30
N LYS A 793 8.05 18.03 29.45
CA LYS A 793 9.29 17.45 29.98
C LYS A 793 9.21 15.94 30.06
N LEU A 794 10.28 15.27 29.64
CA LEU A 794 10.44 13.83 29.81
C LEU A 794 10.43 13.46 31.30
N THR A 795 9.57 12.55 31.72
CA THR A 795 9.46 12.08 33.11
C THR A 795 9.94 10.64 33.30
N GLY A 796 10.07 9.88 32.23
CA GLY A 796 10.61 8.53 32.27
C GLY A 796 10.85 8.02 30.85
N ALA A 797 11.92 7.25 30.69
CA ALA A 797 12.21 6.56 29.44
C ALA A 797 12.85 5.20 29.75
N VAL A 798 12.42 4.17 29.03
CA VAL A 798 12.99 2.81 29.11
C VAL A 798 13.32 2.37 27.70
N ILE A 799 14.53 1.87 27.49
CA ILE A 799 14.93 1.19 26.27
C ILE A 799 15.08 -0.29 26.57
N MET A 800 14.48 -1.13 25.75
CA MET A 800 14.65 -2.59 25.76
C MET A 800 15.33 -3.02 24.46
N ALA A 801 16.42 -3.74 24.57
CA ALA A 801 17.21 -4.23 23.43
C ALA A 801 16.77 -5.64 23.01
N HIS A 802 16.42 -5.85 21.75
CA HIS A 802 16.14 -7.17 21.18
C HIS A 802 17.38 -7.79 20.50
N SER A 803 18.37 -6.97 20.18
CA SER A 803 19.73 -7.34 19.76
C SER A 803 20.73 -6.53 20.60
N ASP A 804 22.05 -6.82 20.50
CA ASP A 804 23.06 -5.97 21.12
C ASP A 804 22.89 -4.52 20.62
N TYR A 805 22.74 -3.58 21.53
CA TYR A 805 22.40 -2.18 21.26
C TYR A 805 23.42 -1.24 21.88
N ASP A 806 24.09 -0.46 21.04
CA ASP A 806 25.04 0.57 21.45
C ASP A 806 24.67 1.89 20.75
N ALA A 807 24.26 2.90 21.51
CA ALA A 807 23.91 4.21 20.98
C ALA A 807 24.01 5.30 22.02
N TYR A 808 24.11 6.53 21.57
CA TYR A 808 23.88 7.69 22.42
C TYR A 808 22.41 8.06 22.48
N VAL A 809 21.85 8.21 23.68
CA VAL A 809 20.49 8.72 23.88
C VAL A 809 20.57 10.16 24.36
N ILE A 810 19.87 11.04 23.66
CA ILE A 810 19.93 12.50 23.85
C ILE A 810 18.54 13.01 24.21
N TYR A 811 18.46 13.78 25.29
CA TYR A 811 17.29 14.58 25.64
C TYR A 811 17.72 16.03 25.96
N GLY A 812 17.19 16.99 25.20
CA GLY A 812 17.66 18.36 25.26
C GLY A 812 19.16 18.47 24.99
N THR A 813 19.93 18.90 25.99
CA THR A 813 21.41 19.00 25.90
C THR A 813 22.13 17.83 26.56
N GLU A 814 21.43 16.95 27.27
CA GLU A 814 22.01 15.80 27.93
C GLU A 814 22.18 14.62 26.98
N LYS A 815 23.37 14.01 27.06
CA LYS A 815 23.75 12.86 26.24
C LYS A 815 24.16 11.70 27.17
N LYS A 816 23.58 10.53 26.96
CA LYS A 816 23.90 9.30 27.69
C LYS A 816 24.36 8.22 26.73
N GLU A 817 25.39 7.53 27.10
CA GLU A 817 25.83 6.31 26.42
C GLU A 817 24.99 5.14 26.95
N VAL A 818 24.38 4.38 26.05
CA VAL A 818 23.58 3.20 26.35
C VAL A 818 24.19 2.02 25.65
N SER A 819 24.59 1.01 26.41
CA SER A 819 25.07 -0.27 25.89
C SER A 819 24.29 -1.38 26.59
N LEU A 820 23.57 -2.18 25.82
CA LEU A 820 22.69 -3.25 26.27
C LEU A 820 22.95 -4.52 25.48
N LYS A 821 22.87 -5.65 26.15
CA LYS A 821 22.83 -6.94 25.48
C LYS A 821 21.39 -7.31 25.10
N ALA A 822 21.23 -8.18 24.11
CA ALA A 822 19.92 -8.72 23.72
C ALA A 822 19.13 -9.21 24.93
N GLY A 823 17.90 -8.70 25.08
CA GLY A 823 17.01 -9.00 26.22
C GLY A 823 17.18 -8.10 27.44
N GLU A 824 18.16 -7.21 27.47
CA GLU A 824 18.35 -6.25 28.58
C GLU A 824 17.50 -4.99 28.36
N SER A 825 17.17 -4.31 29.46
CA SER A 825 16.49 -3.02 29.46
C SER A 825 17.18 -2.04 30.40
N MET A 826 17.09 -0.76 30.07
CA MET A 826 17.64 0.32 30.88
C MET A 826 16.61 1.44 31.04
N GLU A 827 16.40 1.84 32.29
CA GLU A 827 15.68 3.07 32.61
C GLU A 827 16.64 4.27 32.52
N LEU A 828 16.24 5.28 31.80
CA LEU A 828 17.03 6.49 31.55
C LEU A 828 16.52 7.63 32.43
N GLN A 829 17.41 8.23 33.19
CA GLN A 829 17.11 9.39 34.02
C GLN A 829 17.91 10.59 33.51
N PHE A 830 17.25 11.71 33.24
CA PHE A 830 17.86 12.97 32.80
C PHE A 830 17.65 14.04 33.84
N ALA A 831 18.69 14.85 34.13
CA ALA A 831 18.65 15.86 35.20
C ALA A 831 17.63 16.98 34.86
N ASN A 832 17.44 17.28 33.56
CA ASN A 832 16.46 18.26 33.09
C ASN A 832 15.04 17.72 32.99
N ALA A 833 14.79 16.47 33.39
CA ALA A 833 13.48 15.83 33.41
C ALA A 833 12.63 16.19 34.65
N SER A 834 13.17 16.92 35.62
CA SER A 834 12.47 17.31 36.86
C SER A 834 11.93 18.73 36.83
#